data_ad34a0f532bc0acb9f37dd6fb92a3aa8
#
_entry.id   ad34a0f532bc0acb9f37dd6fb92a3aa8
#
_cell.length_a   1.000
_cell.length_b   1.000
_cell.length_c   1.000
_cell.angle_alpha   90.00
_cell.angle_beta   90.00
_cell.angle_gamma   90.00
#
_symmetry.space_group_name_H-M   'P 1'
#
loop_
_entity.id
_entity.type
_entity.pdbx_description
1 polymer ?
#
loop_
_entity_poly.entity_id
_entity_poly.type
_entity_poly.pdbx_seq_one_letter_code
_entity_poly.pdbx_strand_id
1 'polypeptide(L)'
;MRMKFLTLTFLILCSLSSNAQFFKEKKDSSKGYVYTYFEGDPTKSRKYILKNGLTVIMSVNIDKPRIYTCIAVKAGSNNDPKNNTGLAHYLEHMLFKGTDRFGTSDFAKEKVYLDQIEALYENYNKVKDEKQRKVIYAQIDSVSAIAAKYSIANEYDKMVQNIGAQGTNAFTSFEETVYINDIPANQIDAWLEIESERFRNPILRLFHTELEAVYEEKNISLDNDDEKVYEMMYADLFKNHNYGLQTTIGKTEHLKNPSLSKIREYYTKNYVPNNMAIILSGYFDPEETLAKIEKNFGYMVKKEVKKRKLVPEKIKDKIVPIEVLGEETEFVTIGYRLPGMQSPENYKSILLKEVLENSVAGLIDLNINKKLLVLEASAYLEENKDNNVLILRGYPKQGQTLEQVKDILMAQIDSLKFGKFDEKLISSAGFNLKVNNEKSYADITSTAFSLLNSFTKEIPFSKKLAEPIQMMKTKKIDLVIYAKMQLKNNYSIIYKRQGKDTVSVKIIKPEIHPVPLNRDKISRFVKNIMDNEITEVKPQFIDFEKDILKDSIASNCQILYTPNKKNNLFTLNYVFEFGRYADQKLPIALEMLKLCGTDKQSSSNLSKEFYNLACTFNVSVADEQMYIQLNGPDSTFERAVSILDYLIKNLKVDEDVLEDLINNILQERENNNFDKNAIRRALNNYAKFGAENPTTTQISNKELKRLKTKDIEEKIHDIFSYNHKVLYFGPRDLISAKSLIVKYHTIPKNRNESPTNRVFNQIQYTEPQVYFTDFNMVQAEINWNSQGANYDSRKAPLIEVFNEYYGAGMASVFFQTIRESKALAYSTYADYKNPTNSTSQGNFFAYVGTQADKLDSAIVSVNALIREIPISETLFENAKKSITSVAASERILNDKILFYYLKSKRLNNTYDLRKDIFEKTNQISFPEMQAFHTNEIKAKNQVISIVGSKDRIDVGKLNKYGKVQVLTLKEIFNY
;
A
#
# COMPACT_ATOMS: atom_id res chain seq x y z
N MET A 1 -39.16 -49.93 13.49
CA MET A 1 -38.23 -49.25 12.55
C MET A 1 -38.56 -47.77 12.32
N ARG A 2 -39.77 -47.31 12.46
CA ARG A 2 -40.17 -45.87 12.31
C ARG A 2 -39.76 -44.96 13.50
N MET A 3 -39.62 -45.51 14.69
CA MET A 3 -39.28 -44.70 15.87
C MET A 3 -37.79 -44.34 15.97
N LYS A 4 -36.87 -45.14 15.38
CA LYS A 4 -35.41 -44.81 15.32
C LYS A 4 -35.05 -43.76 14.28
N PHE A 5 -35.88 -43.57 13.27
CA PHE A 5 -35.65 -42.52 12.25
C PHE A 5 -36.04 -41.13 12.75
N LEU A 6 -37.09 -41.04 13.59
CA LEU A 6 -37.48 -39.75 14.18
C LEU A 6 -36.47 -39.22 15.21
N THR A 7 -35.84 -40.11 15.98
CA THR A 7 -34.84 -39.74 16.97
C THR A 7 -33.51 -39.30 16.32
N LEU A 8 -33.18 -39.89 15.17
CA LEU A 8 -31.96 -39.50 14.44
C LEU A 8 -32.17 -38.15 13.70
N THR A 9 -33.35 -37.87 13.16
CA THR A 9 -33.71 -36.60 12.54
C THR A 9 -33.83 -35.46 13.56
N PHE A 10 -34.27 -35.75 14.78
CA PHE A 10 -34.32 -34.77 15.85
C PHE A 10 -32.93 -34.45 16.43
N LEU A 11 -32.02 -35.45 16.49
CA LEU A 11 -30.61 -35.23 16.86
C LEU A 11 -29.82 -34.47 15.81
N ILE A 12 -30.14 -34.63 14.51
CA ILE A 12 -29.53 -33.86 13.44
C ILE A 12 -30.10 -32.44 13.42
N LEU A 13 -31.38 -32.23 13.74
CA LEU A 13 -31.97 -30.89 13.86
C LEU A 13 -31.54 -30.17 15.14
N CYS A 14 -31.21 -30.83 16.22
CA CYS A 14 -30.65 -30.22 17.43
C CYS A 14 -29.17 -29.93 17.35
N SER A 15 -28.42 -30.58 16.44
CA SER A 15 -27.00 -30.25 16.21
C SER A 15 -26.79 -29.05 15.28
N LEU A 16 -27.86 -28.55 14.65
CA LEU A 16 -27.81 -27.35 13.77
C LEU A 16 -28.16 -26.05 14.51
N SER A 17 -28.48 -26.09 15.79
CA SER A 17 -28.93 -24.89 16.53
C SER A 17 -28.01 -24.44 17.68
N SER A 18 -26.77 -24.93 17.77
CA SER A 18 -25.82 -24.47 18.79
C SER A 18 -24.67 -23.59 18.27
N ASN A 19 -24.82 -22.89 17.13
CA ASN A 19 -24.00 -21.71 16.86
C ASN A 19 -24.59 -20.57 17.69
N ALA A 20 -24.17 -20.44 18.94
CA ALA A 20 -24.40 -19.23 19.70
C ALA A 20 -23.86 -18.06 18.88
N GLN A 21 -24.75 -17.24 18.33
CA GLN A 21 -24.41 -16.06 17.57
C GLN A 21 -23.80 -15.07 18.57
N PHE A 22 -22.47 -14.94 18.57
CA PHE A 22 -21.73 -14.10 19.52
C PHE A 22 -22.13 -12.63 19.40
N PHE A 23 -22.50 -12.20 18.18
CA PHE A 23 -22.97 -10.87 17.88
C PHE A 23 -24.35 -10.97 17.24
N LYS A 24 -25.38 -10.60 18.03
CA LYS A 24 -26.77 -10.70 17.58
C LYS A 24 -27.13 -9.54 16.68
N GLU A 25 -27.65 -9.83 15.48
CA GLU A 25 -28.22 -8.83 14.61
C GLU A 25 -29.51 -8.27 15.21
N LYS A 26 -29.60 -6.96 15.28
CA LYS A 26 -30.78 -6.22 15.75
C LYS A 26 -31.22 -5.22 14.67
N LYS A 27 -32.50 -4.84 14.77
CA LYS A 27 -33.07 -3.76 13.97
C LYS A 27 -33.50 -2.64 14.90
N ASP A 28 -33.29 -1.43 14.45
CA ASP A 28 -33.75 -0.21 15.12
C ASP A 28 -34.13 0.83 14.08
N SER A 29 -34.70 1.94 14.50
CA SER A 29 -35.06 3.04 13.61
C SER A 29 -34.74 4.40 14.25
N SER A 30 -34.29 5.34 13.45
CA SER A 30 -34.02 6.71 13.84
C SER A 30 -34.47 7.66 12.74
N LYS A 31 -35.16 8.74 13.07
CA LYS A 31 -35.68 9.74 12.13
C LYS A 31 -36.41 9.13 10.89
N GLY A 32 -37.09 8.00 11.07
CA GLY A 32 -37.85 7.33 9.99
C GLY A 32 -37.04 6.33 9.14
N TYR A 33 -35.74 6.20 9.39
CA TYR A 33 -34.91 5.22 8.70
C TYR A 33 -34.68 3.98 9.57
N VAL A 34 -34.93 2.81 8.98
CA VAL A 34 -34.68 1.50 9.62
C VAL A 34 -33.26 1.04 9.28
N TYR A 35 -32.52 0.59 10.28
CA TYR A 35 -31.19 0.02 10.12
C TYR A 35 -31.02 -1.27 10.89
N THR A 36 -30.02 -2.05 10.45
CA THR A 36 -29.53 -3.22 11.20
C THR A 36 -28.15 -2.91 11.77
N TYR A 37 -27.88 -3.48 12.94
CA TYR A 37 -26.58 -3.39 13.63
C TYR A 37 -26.31 -4.67 14.40
N PHE A 38 -25.08 -4.89 14.85
CA PHE A 38 -24.72 -6.04 15.69
C PHE A 38 -24.48 -5.59 17.13
N GLU A 39 -25.17 -6.24 18.07
CA GLU A 39 -24.98 -5.97 19.49
C GLU A 39 -23.54 -6.31 19.90
N GLY A 40 -22.83 -5.35 20.55
CA GLY A 40 -21.43 -5.50 20.93
C GLY A 40 -20.42 -5.23 19.81
N ASP A 41 -20.85 -4.73 18.64
CA ASP A 41 -19.96 -4.29 17.56
C ASP A 41 -19.12 -3.08 18.02
N PRO A 42 -17.77 -3.22 18.10
CA PRO A 42 -16.90 -2.14 18.55
C PRO A 42 -16.89 -0.95 17.56
N THR A 43 -17.20 -1.19 16.28
CA THR A 43 -17.28 -0.14 15.26
C THR A 43 -18.60 0.64 15.31
N LYS A 44 -19.59 0.13 16.07
CA LYS A 44 -20.95 0.66 16.15
C LYS A 44 -21.59 0.87 14.77
N SER A 45 -21.27 0.00 13.83
CA SER A 45 -21.69 0.12 12.45
C SER A 45 -23.21 -0.05 12.30
N ARG A 46 -23.79 0.75 11.39
CA ARG A 46 -25.21 0.71 11.02
C ARG A 46 -25.34 0.45 9.54
N LYS A 47 -26.17 -0.51 9.15
CA LYS A 47 -26.47 -0.83 7.76
C LYS A 47 -27.89 -0.44 7.41
N TYR A 48 -28.03 0.39 6.41
CA TYR A 48 -29.29 0.83 5.83
C TYR A 48 -29.48 0.27 4.42
N ILE A 49 -30.70 0.07 3.98
CA ILE A 49 -31.05 -0.27 2.60
C ILE A 49 -32.08 0.74 2.13
N LEU A 50 -31.72 1.57 1.15
CA LEU A 50 -32.59 2.58 0.57
C LEU A 50 -33.69 1.94 -0.31
N LYS A 51 -34.74 2.70 -0.64
CA LYS A 51 -35.86 2.23 -1.45
C LYS A 51 -35.46 1.69 -2.82
N ASN A 52 -34.43 2.27 -3.44
CA ASN A 52 -33.86 1.80 -4.70
C ASN A 52 -32.92 0.60 -4.55
N GLY A 53 -32.73 0.10 -3.35
CA GLY A 53 -31.88 -1.06 -3.04
C GLY A 53 -30.41 -0.72 -2.75
N LEU A 54 -29.99 0.55 -2.81
CA LEU A 54 -28.63 0.95 -2.44
C LEU A 54 -28.38 0.65 -0.96
N THR A 55 -27.28 -0.04 -0.68
CA THR A 55 -26.83 -0.29 0.69
C THR A 55 -25.99 0.90 1.18
N VAL A 56 -26.25 1.34 2.41
CA VAL A 56 -25.39 2.34 3.07
C VAL A 56 -24.93 1.76 4.39
N ILE A 57 -23.60 1.77 4.62
CA ILE A 57 -22.97 1.27 5.85
C ILE A 57 -22.20 2.43 6.49
N MET A 58 -22.48 2.70 7.73
CA MET A 58 -21.93 3.86 8.44
C MET A 58 -21.31 3.46 9.77
N SER A 59 -20.11 3.97 10.06
CA SER A 59 -19.45 3.87 11.36
C SER A 59 -18.98 5.26 11.79
N VAL A 60 -19.54 5.77 12.88
CA VAL A 60 -19.21 7.12 13.37
C VAL A 60 -17.95 7.08 14.24
N ASN A 61 -16.97 7.90 13.89
CA ASN A 61 -15.75 8.15 14.67
C ASN A 61 -15.47 9.65 14.71
N ILE A 62 -15.39 10.21 15.90
CA ILE A 62 -15.27 11.66 16.11
C ILE A 62 -13.83 12.16 16.33
N ASP A 63 -12.83 11.31 16.18
CA ASP A 63 -11.43 11.63 16.48
C ASP A 63 -10.83 12.66 15.54
N LYS A 64 -11.27 12.63 14.30
CA LYS A 64 -10.88 13.58 13.26
C LYS A 64 -12.12 14.10 12.55
N PRO A 65 -12.20 15.40 12.20
CA PRO A 65 -13.29 15.92 11.37
C PRO A 65 -13.12 15.54 9.91
N ARG A 66 -12.93 14.25 9.65
CA ARG A 66 -12.77 13.64 8.32
C ARG A 66 -13.65 12.40 8.18
N ILE A 67 -13.94 12.04 6.95
CA ILE A 67 -14.73 10.86 6.59
C ILE A 67 -13.96 10.06 5.54
N TYR A 68 -13.66 8.81 5.84
CA TYR A 68 -13.21 7.86 4.84
C TYR A 68 -14.42 7.25 4.14
N THR A 69 -14.42 7.33 2.81
CA THR A 69 -15.56 6.97 1.98
C THR A 69 -15.18 5.85 1.01
N CYS A 70 -16.09 4.88 0.80
CA CYS A 70 -15.99 3.90 -0.26
C CYS A 70 -17.31 3.83 -1.01
N ILE A 71 -17.27 3.93 -2.35
CA ILE A 71 -18.38 3.52 -3.20
C ILE A 71 -18.00 2.19 -3.82
N ALA A 72 -18.65 1.13 -3.40
CA ALA A 72 -18.34 -0.24 -3.76
C ALA A 72 -19.36 -0.82 -4.72
N VAL A 73 -18.91 -1.49 -5.76
CA VAL A 73 -19.71 -2.27 -6.69
C VAL A 73 -19.33 -3.74 -6.54
N LYS A 74 -20.29 -4.65 -6.31
CA LYS A 74 -20.05 -6.10 -6.25
C LYS A 74 -19.87 -6.69 -7.65
N ALA A 75 -18.92 -6.14 -8.38
CA ALA A 75 -18.52 -6.59 -9.70
C ALA A 75 -17.06 -6.23 -9.95
N GLY A 76 -16.29 -7.21 -10.30
CA GLY A 76 -14.87 -7.10 -10.65
C GLY A 76 -14.56 -7.94 -11.89
N SER A 77 -13.31 -8.37 -12.03
CA SER A 77 -12.88 -9.15 -13.20
C SER A 77 -13.60 -10.49 -13.35
N ASN A 78 -14.16 -11.06 -12.28
CA ASN A 78 -15.02 -12.23 -12.34
C ASN A 78 -16.27 -12.03 -13.20
N ASN A 79 -16.69 -10.79 -13.42
CA ASN A 79 -17.87 -10.43 -14.20
C ASN A 79 -17.56 -10.15 -15.66
N ASP A 80 -16.28 -10.14 -16.05
CA ASP A 80 -15.85 -9.94 -17.42
C ASP A 80 -16.30 -11.11 -18.33
N PRO A 81 -16.69 -10.83 -19.59
CA PRO A 81 -16.92 -11.88 -20.57
C PRO A 81 -15.63 -12.65 -20.88
N LYS A 82 -15.72 -13.97 -21.09
CA LYS A 82 -14.55 -14.83 -21.36
C LYS A 82 -13.72 -14.41 -22.57
N ASN A 83 -14.35 -13.79 -23.55
CA ASN A 83 -13.74 -13.33 -24.80
C ASN A 83 -13.39 -11.83 -24.81
N ASN A 84 -13.55 -11.13 -23.68
CA ASN A 84 -13.21 -9.72 -23.55
C ASN A 84 -12.93 -9.43 -22.08
N THR A 85 -11.74 -9.75 -21.60
CA THR A 85 -11.32 -9.60 -20.21
C THR A 85 -10.67 -8.23 -19.98
N GLY A 86 -10.64 -7.76 -18.74
CA GLY A 86 -10.10 -6.46 -18.34
C GLY A 86 -11.13 -5.32 -18.41
N LEU A 87 -12.42 -5.64 -18.69
CA LEU A 87 -13.45 -4.59 -18.80
C LEU A 87 -13.73 -3.91 -17.47
N ALA A 88 -13.74 -4.67 -16.37
CA ALA A 88 -13.95 -4.11 -15.03
C ALA A 88 -12.91 -3.07 -14.69
N HIS A 89 -11.63 -3.41 -14.87
CA HIS A 89 -10.49 -2.55 -14.61
C HIS A 89 -10.47 -1.34 -15.54
N TYR A 90 -10.71 -1.56 -16.84
CA TYR A 90 -10.75 -0.45 -17.78
C TYR A 90 -11.90 0.53 -17.52
N LEU A 91 -13.07 0.03 -17.12
CA LEU A 91 -14.21 0.88 -16.73
C LEU A 91 -13.88 1.70 -15.48
N GLU A 92 -13.14 1.14 -14.53
CA GLU A 92 -12.65 1.87 -13.35
C GLU A 92 -11.93 3.15 -13.79
N HIS A 93 -10.93 3.04 -14.70
CA HIS A 93 -10.22 4.19 -15.25
C HIS A 93 -11.17 5.20 -15.94
N MET A 94 -12.12 4.69 -16.70
CA MET A 94 -13.04 5.55 -17.47
C MET A 94 -13.97 6.38 -16.58
N LEU A 95 -14.27 5.93 -15.35
CA LEU A 95 -15.12 6.70 -14.44
C LEU A 95 -14.46 7.97 -13.91
N PHE A 96 -13.17 8.17 -14.10
CA PHE A 96 -12.46 9.42 -13.80
C PHE A 96 -12.52 10.45 -14.93
N LYS A 97 -12.99 10.07 -16.12
CA LYS A 97 -12.95 10.92 -17.30
C LYS A 97 -14.18 11.84 -17.46
N GLY A 98 -15.17 11.73 -16.56
CA GLY A 98 -16.31 12.62 -16.45
C GLY A 98 -17.60 12.15 -17.12
N THR A 99 -18.57 13.06 -17.19
CA THR A 99 -19.92 12.81 -17.66
C THR A 99 -20.29 13.77 -18.82
N ASP A 100 -21.54 13.81 -19.19
CA ASP A 100 -22.06 14.86 -20.11
C ASP A 100 -22.10 16.26 -19.49
N ARG A 101 -21.87 16.40 -18.16
CA ARG A 101 -21.92 17.69 -17.44
C ARG A 101 -20.55 18.19 -16.98
N PHE A 102 -19.59 17.30 -16.80
CA PHE A 102 -18.19 17.66 -16.49
C PHE A 102 -17.21 16.81 -17.29
N GLY A 103 -15.95 17.26 -17.40
CA GLY A 103 -14.93 16.67 -18.26
C GLY A 103 -15.03 17.15 -19.71
N THR A 104 -15.91 18.10 -20.01
CA THR A 104 -16.14 18.63 -21.34
C THR A 104 -16.47 20.13 -21.32
N SER A 105 -16.01 20.84 -22.34
CA SER A 105 -16.37 22.24 -22.58
C SER A 105 -17.66 22.39 -23.43
N ASP A 106 -17.99 21.39 -24.27
CA ASP A 106 -19.18 21.34 -25.12
C ASP A 106 -19.48 19.89 -25.48
N PHE A 107 -20.31 19.23 -24.66
CA PHE A 107 -20.65 17.82 -24.86
C PHE A 107 -21.38 17.55 -26.17
N ALA A 108 -22.22 18.47 -26.64
CA ALA A 108 -22.97 18.26 -27.89
C ALA A 108 -22.05 18.14 -29.10
N LYS A 109 -21.00 18.96 -29.17
CA LYS A 109 -19.97 18.87 -30.22
C LYS A 109 -19.05 17.67 -30.00
N GLU A 110 -18.60 17.42 -28.76
CA GLU A 110 -17.75 16.28 -28.41
C GLU A 110 -18.39 14.95 -28.81
N LYS A 111 -19.68 14.78 -28.51
CA LYS A 111 -20.43 13.53 -28.72
C LYS A 111 -20.36 13.03 -30.16
N VAL A 112 -20.40 13.92 -31.14
CA VAL A 112 -20.31 13.55 -32.57
C VAL A 112 -19.03 12.77 -32.86
N TYR A 113 -17.90 13.18 -32.28
CA TYR A 113 -16.62 12.51 -32.43
C TYR A 113 -16.50 11.26 -31.57
N LEU A 114 -17.08 11.26 -30.36
CA LEU A 114 -17.12 10.07 -29.51
C LEU A 114 -17.89 8.92 -30.15
N ASP A 115 -19.03 9.21 -30.79
CA ASP A 115 -19.79 8.21 -31.54
C ASP A 115 -18.99 7.66 -32.75
N GLN A 116 -18.21 8.49 -33.43
CA GLN A 116 -17.31 8.05 -34.50
C GLN A 116 -16.18 7.16 -33.97
N ILE A 117 -15.56 7.53 -32.84
CA ILE A 117 -14.50 6.74 -32.19
C ILE A 117 -15.04 5.35 -31.83
N GLU A 118 -16.23 5.27 -31.22
CA GLU A 118 -16.86 3.99 -30.88
C GLU A 118 -17.08 3.14 -32.13
N ALA A 119 -17.64 3.70 -33.20
CA ALA A 119 -17.83 2.99 -34.45
C ALA A 119 -16.52 2.49 -35.09
N LEU A 120 -15.46 3.29 -35.03
CA LEU A 120 -14.15 2.92 -35.52
C LEU A 120 -13.52 1.75 -34.70
N TYR A 121 -13.63 1.77 -33.38
CA TYR A 121 -13.16 0.67 -32.53
C TYR A 121 -13.95 -0.63 -32.78
N GLU A 122 -15.28 -0.56 -32.93
CA GLU A 122 -16.08 -1.73 -33.26
C GLU A 122 -15.75 -2.29 -34.68
N ASN A 123 -15.36 -1.43 -35.63
CA ASN A 123 -14.83 -1.86 -36.93
C ASN A 123 -13.42 -2.47 -36.78
N TYR A 124 -12.54 -1.84 -36.00
CA TYR A 124 -11.18 -2.31 -35.73
C TYR A 124 -11.21 -3.74 -35.15
N ASN A 125 -12.16 -4.07 -34.28
CA ASN A 125 -12.32 -5.40 -33.70
C ASN A 125 -12.74 -6.47 -34.70
N LYS A 126 -13.41 -6.11 -35.80
CA LYS A 126 -13.86 -7.04 -36.83
C LYS A 126 -12.80 -7.35 -37.87
N VAL A 127 -11.87 -6.41 -38.08
CA VAL A 127 -10.83 -6.50 -39.11
C VAL A 127 -9.64 -7.31 -38.56
N LYS A 128 -9.18 -8.31 -39.35
CA LYS A 128 -8.02 -9.15 -39.02
C LYS A 128 -6.75 -8.77 -39.81
N ASP A 129 -6.91 -8.10 -40.96
CA ASP A 129 -5.78 -7.65 -41.77
C ASP A 129 -5.01 -6.54 -41.09
N GLU A 130 -3.73 -6.77 -40.82
CA GLU A 130 -2.87 -5.82 -40.08
C GLU A 130 -2.67 -4.48 -40.78
N LYS A 131 -2.68 -4.44 -42.12
CA LYS A 131 -2.55 -3.17 -42.85
C LYS A 131 -3.81 -2.33 -42.71
N GLN A 132 -4.98 -2.95 -42.81
CA GLN A 132 -6.26 -2.28 -42.60
C GLN A 132 -6.41 -1.84 -41.14
N ARG A 133 -6.00 -2.65 -40.18
CA ARG A 133 -6.00 -2.28 -38.76
C ARG A 133 -5.17 -1.02 -38.49
N LYS A 134 -3.97 -0.93 -39.07
CA LYS A 134 -3.14 0.29 -38.94
C LYS A 134 -3.83 1.54 -39.49
N VAL A 135 -4.53 1.41 -40.63
CA VAL A 135 -5.29 2.52 -41.20
C VAL A 135 -6.43 2.96 -40.29
N ILE A 136 -7.21 1.99 -39.75
CA ILE A 136 -8.30 2.29 -38.83
C ILE A 136 -7.75 2.91 -37.54
N TYR A 137 -6.63 2.40 -37.01
CA TYR A 137 -6.00 2.95 -35.82
C TYR A 137 -5.57 4.43 -36.00
N ALA A 138 -4.98 4.76 -37.14
CA ALA A 138 -4.64 6.16 -37.47
C ALA A 138 -5.90 7.04 -37.60
N GLN A 139 -7.03 6.49 -38.05
CA GLN A 139 -8.32 7.21 -38.07
C GLN A 139 -8.83 7.44 -36.65
N ILE A 140 -8.75 6.41 -35.78
CA ILE A 140 -9.12 6.54 -34.37
C ILE A 140 -8.31 7.64 -33.70
N ASP A 141 -6.98 7.65 -33.87
CA ASP A 141 -6.10 8.65 -33.31
C ASP A 141 -6.45 10.07 -33.80
N SER A 142 -6.67 10.23 -35.09
CA SER A 142 -7.04 11.53 -35.68
C SER A 142 -8.37 12.06 -35.13
N VAL A 143 -9.42 11.22 -35.08
CA VAL A 143 -10.73 11.60 -34.52
C VAL A 143 -10.64 11.86 -33.02
N SER A 144 -9.84 11.06 -32.29
CA SER A 144 -9.61 11.26 -30.86
C SER A 144 -8.94 12.59 -30.56
N ALA A 145 -7.97 13.00 -31.39
CA ALA A 145 -7.33 14.32 -31.28
C ALA A 145 -8.32 15.48 -31.49
N ILE A 146 -9.33 15.31 -32.35
CA ILE A 146 -10.40 16.30 -32.52
C ILE A 146 -11.35 16.33 -31.31
N ALA A 147 -11.79 15.18 -30.83
CA ALA A 147 -12.63 15.06 -29.66
C ALA A 147 -11.98 15.69 -28.42
N ALA A 148 -10.67 15.47 -28.24
CA ALA A 148 -9.89 15.98 -27.13
C ALA A 148 -9.84 17.52 -27.05
N LYS A 149 -10.12 18.26 -28.11
CA LYS A 149 -10.22 19.74 -28.08
C LYS A 149 -11.40 20.21 -27.22
N TYR A 150 -12.42 19.39 -27.08
CA TYR A 150 -13.59 19.67 -26.25
C TYR A 150 -13.46 19.11 -24.85
N SER A 151 -12.61 18.12 -24.62
CA SER A 151 -12.42 17.52 -23.31
C SER A 151 -11.67 18.45 -22.35
N ILE A 152 -12.00 18.35 -21.06
CA ILE A 152 -11.28 19.00 -19.97
C ILE A 152 -10.75 17.85 -19.09
N ALA A 153 -9.47 17.57 -19.21
CA ALA A 153 -8.85 16.48 -18.49
C ALA A 153 -8.85 16.72 -16.97
N ASN A 154 -8.98 15.66 -16.20
CA ASN A 154 -8.83 15.63 -14.74
C ASN A 154 -9.77 16.60 -13.98
N GLU A 155 -10.96 16.90 -14.50
CA GLU A 155 -11.93 17.73 -13.76
C GLU A 155 -12.43 17.06 -12.49
N TYR A 156 -12.53 15.73 -12.47
CA TYR A 156 -12.83 15.00 -11.24
C TYR A 156 -11.75 15.24 -10.17
N ASP A 157 -10.49 15.10 -10.52
CA ASP A 157 -9.36 15.31 -9.60
C ASP A 157 -9.30 16.75 -9.10
N LYS A 158 -9.58 17.72 -9.97
CA LYS A 158 -9.68 19.14 -9.59
C LYS A 158 -10.77 19.38 -8.55
N MET A 159 -11.95 18.75 -8.69
CA MET A 159 -13.04 18.88 -7.73
C MET A 159 -12.68 18.29 -6.37
N VAL A 160 -12.17 17.04 -6.35
CA VAL A 160 -11.84 16.37 -5.07
C VAL A 160 -10.64 17.04 -4.39
N GLN A 161 -9.66 17.54 -5.15
CA GLN A 161 -8.58 18.36 -4.61
C GLN A 161 -9.12 19.66 -3.99
N ASN A 162 -10.02 20.36 -4.67
CA ASN A 162 -10.63 21.62 -4.18
C ASN A 162 -11.34 21.42 -2.84
N ILE A 163 -12.02 20.30 -2.63
CA ILE A 163 -12.68 19.98 -1.35
C ILE A 163 -11.72 19.42 -0.29
N GLY A 164 -10.42 19.31 -0.56
CA GLY A 164 -9.41 18.80 0.38
C GLY A 164 -9.46 17.29 0.59
N ALA A 165 -9.88 16.53 -0.39
CA ALA A 165 -9.80 15.09 -0.37
C ALA A 165 -8.34 14.61 -0.40
N GLN A 166 -8.07 13.54 0.32
CA GLN A 166 -6.78 12.85 0.33
C GLN A 166 -6.97 11.40 -0.07
N GLY A 167 -5.90 10.74 -0.56
CA GLY A 167 -5.95 9.33 -0.90
C GLY A 167 -7.02 8.96 -1.92
N THR A 168 -7.44 9.91 -2.78
CA THR A 168 -8.35 9.65 -3.89
C THR A 168 -7.78 8.56 -4.79
N ASN A 169 -8.51 7.46 -4.91
CA ASN A 169 -8.08 6.31 -5.71
C ASN A 169 -9.29 5.42 -6.06
N ALA A 170 -9.03 4.39 -6.86
CA ALA A 170 -9.94 3.28 -7.07
C ALA A 170 -9.14 1.99 -7.21
N PHE A 171 -9.81 0.85 -7.10
CA PHE A 171 -9.21 -0.44 -7.37
C PHE A 171 -10.25 -1.46 -7.81
N THR A 172 -9.80 -2.38 -8.65
CA THR A 172 -10.59 -3.52 -9.10
C THR A 172 -9.92 -4.82 -8.66
N SER A 173 -10.72 -5.73 -8.12
CA SER A 173 -10.30 -7.10 -7.81
C SER A 173 -11.13 -8.13 -8.59
N PHE A 174 -11.06 -9.40 -8.21
CA PHE A 174 -11.93 -10.43 -8.78
C PHE A 174 -13.42 -10.13 -8.56
N GLU A 175 -13.81 -9.60 -7.40
CA GLU A 175 -15.21 -9.52 -6.96
C GLU A 175 -15.76 -8.11 -6.86
N GLU A 176 -14.92 -7.10 -6.97
CA GLU A 176 -15.32 -5.73 -6.67
C GLU A 176 -14.55 -4.69 -7.48
N THR A 177 -15.21 -3.55 -7.69
CA THR A 177 -14.62 -2.29 -8.08
C THR A 177 -15.01 -1.26 -7.04
N VAL A 178 -14.03 -0.54 -6.49
CA VAL A 178 -14.23 0.37 -5.36
C VAL A 178 -13.57 1.71 -5.63
N TYR A 179 -14.27 2.79 -5.29
CA TYR A 179 -13.80 4.18 -5.40
C TYR A 179 -13.71 4.76 -3.99
N ILE A 180 -12.56 5.31 -3.64
CA ILE A 180 -12.23 5.75 -2.27
C ILE A 180 -11.79 7.21 -2.22
N ASN A 181 -12.16 7.88 -1.14
CA ASN A 181 -11.67 9.21 -0.77
C ASN A 181 -11.61 9.35 0.76
N ASP A 182 -10.66 10.11 1.27
CA ASP A 182 -10.66 10.66 2.63
C ASP A 182 -10.96 12.15 2.53
N ILE A 183 -12.13 12.58 2.97
CA ILE A 183 -12.62 13.95 2.81
C ILE A 183 -12.76 14.68 4.16
N PRO A 184 -12.61 16.01 4.22
CA PRO A 184 -13.06 16.80 5.36
C PRO A 184 -14.57 16.61 5.58
N ALA A 185 -15.00 16.48 6.84
CA ALA A 185 -16.38 16.18 7.19
C ALA A 185 -17.39 17.24 6.71
N ASN A 186 -16.98 18.51 6.67
CA ASN A 186 -17.78 19.62 6.15
C ASN A 186 -17.96 19.62 4.62
N GLN A 187 -17.31 18.69 3.92
CA GLN A 187 -17.36 18.56 2.47
C GLN A 187 -18.26 17.42 1.99
N ILE A 188 -18.99 16.78 2.89
CA ILE A 188 -19.83 15.62 2.55
C ILE A 188 -20.88 15.96 1.48
N ASP A 189 -21.45 17.17 1.48
CA ASP A 189 -22.44 17.59 0.49
C ASP A 189 -21.82 17.71 -0.91
N ALA A 190 -20.69 18.36 -1.03
CA ALA A 190 -19.96 18.50 -2.29
C ALA A 190 -19.48 17.13 -2.80
N TRP A 191 -18.96 16.27 -1.93
CA TRP A 191 -18.55 14.91 -2.28
C TRP A 191 -19.74 14.09 -2.81
N LEU A 192 -20.90 14.13 -2.15
CA LEU A 192 -22.10 13.42 -2.61
C LEU A 192 -22.59 13.91 -3.96
N GLU A 193 -22.49 15.22 -4.23
CA GLU A 193 -22.85 15.79 -5.52
C GLU A 193 -21.88 15.34 -6.62
N ILE A 194 -20.58 15.38 -6.39
CA ILE A 194 -19.52 14.91 -7.30
C ILE A 194 -19.73 13.44 -7.62
N GLU A 195 -19.84 12.59 -6.59
CA GLU A 195 -19.94 11.15 -6.76
C GLU A 195 -21.26 10.74 -7.44
N SER A 196 -22.37 11.33 -7.04
CA SER A 196 -23.65 11.00 -7.69
C SER A 196 -23.64 11.35 -9.17
N GLU A 197 -23.01 12.44 -9.55
CA GLU A 197 -22.88 12.83 -10.96
C GLU A 197 -21.93 11.87 -11.69
N ARG A 198 -20.79 11.46 -11.09
CA ARG A 198 -19.87 10.49 -11.68
C ARG A 198 -20.55 9.19 -12.09
N PHE A 199 -21.45 8.67 -11.23
CA PHE A 199 -22.19 7.44 -11.48
C PHE A 199 -23.50 7.64 -12.26
N ARG A 200 -23.85 8.86 -12.67
CA ARG A 200 -25.11 9.10 -13.40
C ARG A 200 -25.03 8.71 -14.87
N ASN A 201 -24.00 9.17 -15.55
CA ASN A 201 -23.82 8.96 -16.99
C ASN A 201 -22.33 9.09 -17.37
N PRO A 202 -21.48 8.11 -17.03
CA PRO A 202 -20.07 8.17 -17.38
C PRO A 202 -19.87 8.14 -18.91
N ILE A 203 -19.05 9.05 -19.41
CA ILE A 203 -18.71 9.17 -20.83
C ILE A 203 -17.31 8.61 -21.05
N LEU A 204 -17.18 7.70 -22.02
CA LEU A 204 -15.92 7.06 -22.36
C LEU A 204 -15.05 8.00 -23.23
N ARG A 205 -14.72 9.19 -22.69
CA ARG A 205 -13.86 10.18 -23.36
C ARG A 205 -12.39 9.89 -23.10
N LEU A 206 -11.51 10.40 -23.94
CA LEU A 206 -10.07 10.14 -23.89
C LEU A 206 -9.71 8.64 -23.85
N PHE A 207 -10.62 7.80 -24.33
CA PHE A 207 -10.48 6.36 -24.32
C PHE A 207 -9.18 5.90 -24.98
N HIS A 208 -8.80 6.52 -26.08
CA HIS A 208 -7.61 6.16 -26.84
C HIS A 208 -6.33 6.40 -26.04
N THR A 209 -6.23 7.54 -25.34
CA THR A 209 -5.09 7.85 -24.47
C THR A 209 -5.05 6.95 -23.25
N GLU A 210 -6.21 6.65 -22.66
CA GLU A 210 -6.29 5.77 -21.49
C GLU A 210 -5.94 4.31 -21.81
N LEU A 211 -6.25 3.87 -23.03
CA LEU A 211 -5.83 2.55 -23.52
C LEU A 211 -4.30 2.41 -23.51
N GLU A 212 -3.59 3.47 -23.87
CA GLU A 212 -2.13 3.52 -23.83
C GLU A 212 -1.61 3.40 -22.37
N ALA A 213 -2.30 4.01 -21.41
CA ALA A 213 -1.95 3.88 -19.99
C ALA A 213 -2.17 2.44 -19.49
N VAL A 214 -3.28 1.80 -19.85
CA VAL A 214 -3.56 0.39 -19.50
C VAL A 214 -2.57 -0.56 -20.17
N TYR A 215 -2.13 -0.28 -21.39
CA TYR A 215 -1.06 -1.05 -22.04
C TYR A 215 0.25 -0.96 -21.26
N GLU A 216 0.58 0.25 -20.79
CA GLU A 216 1.79 0.46 -19.97
C GLU A 216 1.72 -0.34 -18.66
N GLU A 217 0.59 -0.28 -18.00
CA GLU A 217 0.34 -1.05 -16.78
C GLU A 217 0.47 -2.57 -17.03
N LYS A 218 -0.07 -3.08 -18.14
CA LYS A 218 0.13 -4.49 -18.53
C LYS A 218 1.59 -4.81 -18.79
N ASN A 219 2.34 -3.92 -19.45
CA ASN A 219 3.77 -4.13 -19.68
C ASN A 219 4.57 -4.13 -18.37
N ILE A 220 4.20 -3.28 -17.40
CA ILE A 220 4.77 -3.30 -16.04
C ILE A 220 4.52 -4.67 -15.38
N SER A 221 3.30 -5.20 -15.46
CA SER A 221 2.97 -6.50 -14.88
C SER A 221 3.76 -7.65 -15.55
N LEU A 222 4.08 -7.53 -16.84
CA LEU A 222 4.91 -8.50 -17.55
C LEU A 222 6.41 -8.42 -17.20
N ASP A 223 6.87 -7.30 -16.65
CA ASP A 223 8.24 -7.14 -16.12
C ASP A 223 8.35 -7.53 -14.63
N ASN A 224 7.25 -7.95 -14.00
CA ASN A 224 7.20 -8.37 -12.60
C ASN A 224 7.07 -9.90 -12.53
N ASP A 225 8.08 -10.54 -11.98
CA ASP A 225 8.11 -12.01 -11.90
C ASP A 225 7.10 -12.56 -10.87
N ASP A 226 6.78 -11.80 -9.82
CA ASP A 226 5.74 -12.16 -8.85
C ASP A 226 4.37 -12.25 -9.51
N GLU A 227 4.02 -11.30 -10.39
CA GLU A 227 2.76 -11.31 -11.13
C GLU A 227 2.66 -12.52 -12.09
N LYS A 228 3.75 -12.88 -12.76
CA LYS A 228 3.79 -14.07 -13.61
C LYS A 228 3.55 -15.34 -12.80
N VAL A 229 4.22 -15.48 -11.65
CA VAL A 229 4.04 -16.61 -10.74
C VAL A 229 2.61 -16.68 -10.22
N TYR A 230 2.04 -15.54 -9.85
CA TYR A 230 0.67 -15.41 -9.37
C TYR A 230 -0.33 -15.84 -10.47
N GLU A 231 -0.24 -15.29 -11.68
CA GLU A 231 -1.10 -15.65 -12.81
C GLU A 231 -1.02 -17.15 -13.11
N MET A 232 0.18 -17.73 -13.14
CA MET A 232 0.37 -19.17 -13.41
C MET A 232 -0.17 -20.06 -12.30
N MET A 233 0.02 -19.68 -11.03
CA MET A 233 -0.52 -20.40 -9.87
C MET A 233 -2.05 -20.40 -9.89
N TYR A 234 -2.68 -19.24 -10.12
CA TYR A 234 -4.13 -19.15 -10.21
C TYR A 234 -4.69 -19.92 -11.41
N ALA A 235 -4.06 -19.84 -12.57
CA ALA A 235 -4.44 -20.61 -13.75
C ALA A 235 -4.35 -22.13 -13.53
N ASP A 236 -3.42 -22.58 -12.70
CA ASP A 236 -3.28 -24.00 -12.35
C ASP A 236 -4.24 -24.46 -11.25
N LEU A 237 -4.54 -23.60 -10.26
CA LEU A 237 -5.50 -23.88 -9.18
C LEU A 237 -6.95 -23.85 -9.65
N PHE A 238 -7.29 -22.98 -10.61
CA PHE A 238 -8.65 -22.65 -11.00
C PHE A 238 -8.88 -22.85 -12.50
N LYS A 239 -9.06 -24.12 -12.92
CA LYS A 239 -9.28 -24.49 -14.34
C LYS A 239 -10.68 -24.12 -14.85
N ASN A 240 -11.67 -24.04 -13.94
CA ASN A 240 -13.08 -23.81 -14.27
C ASN A 240 -13.58 -22.46 -13.71
N HIS A 241 -12.91 -21.92 -12.71
CA HIS A 241 -13.29 -20.67 -12.05
C HIS A 241 -12.59 -19.48 -12.71
N ASN A 242 -13.26 -18.32 -12.75
CA ASN A 242 -12.70 -17.12 -13.37
C ASN A 242 -11.44 -16.60 -12.68
N TYR A 243 -11.19 -16.96 -11.42
CA TYR A 243 -9.91 -16.62 -10.76
C TYR A 243 -8.68 -17.07 -11.56
N GLY A 244 -8.76 -18.21 -12.26
CA GLY A 244 -7.66 -18.70 -13.07
C GLY A 244 -7.87 -18.56 -14.58
N LEU A 245 -9.11 -18.30 -15.02
CA LEU A 245 -9.39 -18.19 -16.46
C LEU A 245 -9.06 -16.81 -17.03
N GLN A 246 -9.01 -15.80 -16.19
CA GLN A 246 -8.76 -14.40 -16.59
C GLN A 246 -8.05 -13.63 -15.48
N THR A 247 -7.29 -12.62 -15.86
CA THR A 247 -6.60 -11.70 -14.94
C THR A 247 -7.41 -10.43 -14.80
N THR A 248 -7.23 -9.70 -13.69
CA THR A 248 -7.95 -8.45 -13.44
C THR A 248 -7.65 -7.39 -14.51
N ILE A 249 -6.39 -7.25 -14.87
CA ILE A 249 -5.97 -6.31 -15.92
C ILE A 249 -6.42 -6.76 -17.33
N GLY A 250 -6.74 -8.03 -17.50
CA GLY A 250 -7.13 -8.62 -18.78
C GLY A 250 -5.98 -9.26 -19.56
N LYS A 251 -6.35 -10.09 -20.54
CA LYS A 251 -5.42 -10.75 -21.45
C LYS A 251 -4.93 -9.77 -22.51
N THR A 252 -3.66 -9.87 -22.88
CA THR A 252 -3.02 -9.01 -23.89
C THR A 252 -3.79 -8.96 -25.20
N GLU A 253 -4.29 -10.11 -25.69
CA GLU A 253 -5.08 -10.18 -26.93
C GLU A 253 -6.42 -9.47 -26.84
N HIS A 254 -7.05 -9.43 -25.65
CA HIS A 254 -8.31 -8.71 -25.44
C HIS A 254 -8.07 -7.19 -25.31
N LEU A 255 -7.01 -6.79 -24.61
CA LEU A 255 -6.63 -5.37 -24.51
C LEU A 255 -6.30 -4.78 -25.89
N LYS A 256 -5.64 -5.54 -26.78
CA LYS A 256 -5.40 -5.14 -28.18
C LYS A 256 -6.66 -4.99 -29.03
N ASN A 257 -7.80 -5.47 -28.54
CA ASN A 257 -9.10 -5.42 -29.23
C ASN A 257 -10.20 -4.89 -28.29
N PRO A 258 -10.06 -3.65 -27.78
CA PRO A 258 -11.02 -3.10 -26.83
C PRO A 258 -12.37 -2.84 -27.49
N SER A 259 -13.47 -3.00 -26.72
CA SER A 259 -14.82 -2.73 -27.19
C SER A 259 -15.54 -1.77 -26.24
N LEU A 260 -15.84 -0.56 -26.72
CA LEU A 260 -16.53 0.46 -25.95
C LEU A 260 -17.98 0.02 -25.65
N SER A 261 -18.62 -0.64 -26.59
CA SER A 261 -19.99 -1.16 -26.40
C SER A 261 -20.03 -2.20 -25.27
N LYS A 262 -19.01 -3.07 -25.13
CA LYS A 262 -18.92 -4.04 -24.05
C LYS A 262 -18.66 -3.40 -22.69
N ILE A 263 -17.89 -2.34 -22.63
CA ILE A 263 -17.67 -1.55 -21.40
C ILE A 263 -18.98 -0.92 -20.96
N ARG A 264 -19.77 -0.33 -21.87
CA ARG A 264 -21.11 0.21 -21.57
C ARG A 264 -22.08 -0.86 -21.11
N GLU A 265 -22.07 -2.05 -21.74
CA GLU A 265 -22.87 -3.19 -21.31
C GLU A 265 -22.50 -3.62 -19.90
N TYR A 266 -21.17 -3.72 -19.58
CA TYR A 266 -20.68 -4.06 -18.26
C TYR A 266 -21.17 -3.06 -17.22
N TYR A 267 -21.04 -1.74 -17.49
CA TYR A 267 -21.54 -0.67 -16.64
C TYR A 267 -23.05 -0.81 -16.37
N THR A 268 -23.86 -0.84 -17.43
CA THR A 268 -25.31 -0.88 -17.34
C THR A 268 -25.85 -2.09 -16.56
N LYS A 269 -25.11 -3.21 -16.62
CA LYS A 269 -25.47 -4.47 -15.97
C LYS A 269 -25.07 -4.50 -14.49
N ASN A 270 -23.93 -3.98 -14.14
CA ASN A 270 -23.33 -4.19 -12.82
C ASN A 270 -23.41 -2.97 -11.90
N TYR A 271 -23.41 -1.73 -12.43
CA TYR A 271 -23.45 -0.48 -11.67
C TYR A 271 -24.90 -0.07 -11.40
N VAL A 272 -25.58 -0.85 -10.59
CA VAL A 272 -26.98 -0.68 -10.20
C VAL A 272 -27.08 -0.63 -8.69
N PRO A 273 -28.00 0.16 -8.09
CA PRO A 273 -27.99 0.46 -6.66
C PRO A 273 -28.06 -0.78 -5.77
N ASN A 274 -28.81 -1.80 -6.16
CA ASN A 274 -28.89 -3.05 -5.40
C ASN A 274 -27.65 -3.96 -5.52
N ASN A 275 -26.65 -3.56 -6.31
CA ASN A 275 -25.31 -4.18 -6.39
C ASN A 275 -24.22 -3.29 -5.82
N MET A 276 -24.58 -2.13 -5.28
CA MET A 276 -23.65 -1.11 -4.81
C MET A 276 -23.84 -0.82 -3.32
N ALA A 277 -22.78 -0.31 -2.71
CA ALA A 277 -22.87 0.28 -1.38
C ALA A 277 -22.06 1.58 -1.30
N ILE A 278 -22.56 2.50 -0.45
CA ILE A 278 -21.81 3.63 0.07
C ILE A 278 -21.41 3.28 1.51
N ILE A 279 -20.11 3.31 1.80
CA ILE A 279 -19.58 2.98 3.10
C ILE A 279 -18.84 4.22 3.63
N LEU A 280 -19.23 4.67 4.82
CA LEU A 280 -18.69 5.85 5.46
C LEU A 280 -18.17 5.51 6.84
N SER A 281 -16.93 5.91 7.13
CA SER A 281 -16.33 5.81 8.45
C SER A 281 -15.70 7.14 8.83
N GLY A 282 -16.13 7.76 9.94
CA GLY A 282 -15.61 9.07 10.37
C GLY A 282 -16.62 9.97 11.05
N TYR A 283 -16.46 11.26 10.88
CA TYR A 283 -17.21 12.31 11.59
C TYR A 283 -18.42 12.80 10.79
N PHE A 284 -19.62 12.33 11.13
CA PHE A 284 -20.90 12.76 10.51
C PHE A 284 -22.10 12.39 11.40
N ASP A 285 -23.27 13.06 11.17
CA ASP A 285 -24.56 12.60 11.66
C ASP A 285 -25.12 11.55 10.69
N PRO A 286 -25.41 10.32 11.16
CA PRO A 286 -25.85 9.24 10.27
C PRO A 286 -27.15 9.53 9.54
N GLU A 287 -28.17 10.08 10.22
CA GLU A 287 -29.50 10.28 9.66
C GLU A 287 -29.54 11.45 8.69
N GLU A 288 -28.81 12.53 9.00
CA GLU A 288 -28.65 13.67 8.10
C GLU A 288 -27.91 13.25 6.82
N THR A 289 -26.79 12.54 7.01
CA THR A 289 -25.99 12.05 5.89
C THR A 289 -26.78 11.06 5.02
N LEU A 290 -27.59 10.19 5.63
CA LEU A 290 -28.43 9.24 4.89
C LEU A 290 -29.49 9.95 4.03
N ALA A 291 -30.12 11.00 4.55
CA ALA A 291 -31.07 11.82 3.79
C ALA A 291 -30.40 12.48 2.57
N LYS A 292 -29.16 12.98 2.75
CA LYS A 292 -28.35 13.54 1.65
C LYS A 292 -27.99 12.47 0.61
N ILE A 293 -27.64 11.25 1.04
CA ILE A 293 -27.37 10.13 0.13
C ILE A 293 -28.66 9.76 -0.65
N GLU A 294 -29.81 9.64 0.01
CA GLU A 294 -31.09 9.33 -0.65
C GLU A 294 -31.44 10.39 -1.69
N LYS A 295 -31.22 11.67 -1.38
CA LYS A 295 -31.44 12.79 -2.32
C LYS A 295 -30.53 12.67 -3.55
N ASN A 296 -29.24 12.40 -3.36
CA ASN A 296 -28.27 12.41 -4.46
C ASN A 296 -28.28 11.14 -5.31
N PHE A 297 -28.46 9.95 -4.71
CA PHE A 297 -28.41 8.65 -5.39
C PHE A 297 -29.81 8.04 -5.65
N GLY A 298 -30.89 8.74 -5.29
CA GLY A 298 -32.27 8.27 -5.49
C GLY A 298 -32.69 8.08 -6.95
N TYR A 299 -31.95 8.70 -7.90
CA TYR A 299 -32.18 8.54 -9.35
C TYR A 299 -31.86 7.14 -9.86
N MET A 300 -31.00 6.39 -9.16
CA MET A 300 -30.56 5.08 -9.61
C MET A 300 -31.68 4.06 -9.56
N VAL A 301 -31.83 3.28 -10.63
CA VAL A 301 -32.91 2.30 -10.77
C VAL A 301 -32.40 0.90 -10.51
N LYS A 302 -33.07 0.20 -9.58
CA LYS A 302 -32.82 -1.21 -9.27
C LYS A 302 -33.00 -2.10 -10.50
N LYS A 303 -32.07 -3.05 -10.73
CA LYS A 303 -32.12 -4.05 -11.78
C LYS A 303 -31.76 -5.42 -11.22
N GLU A 304 -32.18 -6.47 -11.90
CA GLU A 304 -31.77 -7.84 -11.57
C GLU A 304 -30.28 -8.03 -11.89
N VAL A 305 -29.53 -8.52 -10.91
CA VAL A 305 -28.13 -8.90 -11.08
C VAL A 305 -28.04 -10.43 -11.09
N LYS A 306 -27.70 -11.00 -12.23
CA LYS A 306 -27.57 -12.45 -12.37
C LYS A 306 -26.35 -12.97 -11.60
N LYS A 307 -26.59 -13.88 -10.67
CA LYS A 307 -25.49 -14.57 -9.98
C LYS A 307 -24.80 -15.54 -10.93
N ARG A 308 -23.46 -15.59 -10.82
CA ARG A 308 -22.66 -16.55 -11.58
C ARG A 308 -22.87 -17.96 -11.04
N LYS A 309 -23.00 -18.93 -11.94
CA LYS A 309 -23.04 -20.34 -11.57
C LYS A 309 -21.59 -20.83 -11.40
N LEU A 310 -21.23 -21.24 -10.20
CA LEU A 310 -19.92 -21.79 -9.88
C LEU A 310 -19.83 -23.25 -10.34
N VAL A 311 -18.69 -23.59 -10.94
CA VAL A 311 -18.34 -24.98 -11.27
C VAL A 311 -17.25 -25.40 -10.29
N PRO A 312 -17.45 -26.48 -9.51
CA PRO A 312 -16.43 -26.94 -8.56
C PRO A 312 -15.13 -27.37 -9.25
N GLU A 313 -14.03 -26.97 -8.64
CA GLU A 313 -12.71 -27.44 -9.07
C GLU A 313 -12.43 -28.84 -8.54
N LYS A 314 -11.83 -29.66 -9.37
CA LYS A 314 -11.45 -31.03 -9.00
C LYS A 314 -10.15 -31.02 -8.15
N ILE A 315 -9.99 -32.05 -7.33
CA ILE A 315 -8.68 -32.42 -6.74
C ILE A 315 -7.84 -33.02 -7.85
N LYS A 316 -6.56 -32.67 -7.89
CA LYS A 316 -5.63 -33.15 -8.92
C LYS A 316 -5.19 -34.59 -8.64
N ASP A 317 -5.11 -35.41 -9.68
CA ASP A 317 -4.59 -36.78 -9.55
C ASP A 317 -3.10 -36.76 -9.23
N LYS A 318 -2.37 -35.83 -9.86
CA LYS A 318 -0.92 -35.64 -9.70
C LYS A 318 -0.60 -34.14 -9.66
N ILE A 319 0.32 -33.77 -8.79
CA ILE A 319 0.90 -32.43 -8.77
C ILE A 319 2.09 -32.42 -9.73
N VAL A 320 2.05 -31.50 -10.67
CA VAL A 320 3.15 -31.25 -11.61
C VAL A 320 3.63 -29.84 -11.36
N PRO A 321 4.88 -29.66 -10.93
CA PRO A 321 5.46 -28.33 -10.77
C PRO A 321 5.50 -27.58 -12.10
N ILE A 322 5.35 -26.27 -12.05
CA ILE A 322 5.41 -25.36 -13.19
C ILE A 322 6.64 -24.47 -13.02
N GLU A 323 7.37 -24.24 -14.10
CA GLU A 323 8.50 -23.33 -14.11
C GLU A 323 8.11 -21.99 -14.75
N VAL A 324 8.53 -20.91 -14.13
CA VAL A 324 8.40 -19.54 -14.63
C VAL A 324 9.80 -18.94 -14.71
N LEU A 325 10.15 -18.40 -15.87
CA LEU A 325 11.44 -17.75 -16.10
C LEU A 325 11.30 -16.24 -15.97
N GLY A 326 12.28 -15.61 -15.36
CA GLY A 326 12.36 -14.15 -15.22
C GLY A 326 13.71 -13.68 -14.71
N GLU A 327 13.98 -12.40 -14.82
CA GLU A 327 15.30 -11.80 -14.52
C GLU A 327 15.59 -11.70 -13.01
N GLU A 328 14.53 -11.64 -12.18
CA GLU A 328 14.68 -11.49 -10.72
C GLU A 328 15.18 -12.79 -10.06
N THR A 329 15.45 -12.72 -8.77
CA THR A 329 15.97 -13.85 -7.96
C THR A 329 15.02 -15.05 -7.93
N GLU A 330 15.58 -16.24 -7.76
CA GLU A 330 14.81 -17.48 -7.70
C GLU A 330 14.00 -17.62 -6.41
N PHE A 331 12.81 -18.21 -6.53
CA PHE A 331 11.97 -18.60 -5.38
C PHE A 331 10.99 -19.70 -5.75
N VAL A 332 10.45 -20.39 -4.75
CA VAL A 332 9.35 -21.33 -4.93
C VAL A 332 8.09 -20.80 -4.25
N THR A 333 6.95 -20.94 -4.94
CA THR A 333 5.63 -20.65 -4.41
C THR A 333 4.76 -21.90 -4.42
N ILE A 334 4.07 -22.18 -3.31
CA ILE A 334 3.11 -23.28 -3.17
C ILE A 334 1.77 -22.68 -2.77
N GLY A 335 0.74 -22.86 -3.61
CA GLY A 335 -0.60 -22.34 -3.35
C GLY A 335 -1.61 -23.46 -3.12
N TYR A 336 -2.29 -23.48 -1.96
CA TYR A 336 -3.39 -24.40 -1.65
C TYR A 336 -4.73 -23.71 -1.80
N ARG A 337 -5.65 -24.30 -2.57
CA ARG A 337 -7.05 -23.84 -2.64
C ARG A 337 -7.80 -24.28 -1.40
N LEU A 338 -8.40 -23.32 -0.68
CA LEU A 338 -9.21 -23.52 0.51
C LEU A 338 -10.65 -23.04 0.30
N PRO A 339 -11.61 -23.41 1.18
CA PRO A 339 -12.94 -22.81 1.17
C PRO A 339 -12.86 -21.30 1.37
N GLY A 340 -13.65 -20.54 0.59
CA GLY A 340 -13.61 -19.08 0.62
C GLY A 340 -14.27 -18.46 1.86
N MET A 341 -14.28 -17.13 1.89
CA MET A 341 -14.77 -16.35 3.03
C MET A 341 -16.23 -16.63 3.37
N GLN A 342 -17.06 -17.08 2.42
CA GLN A 342 -18.46 -17.45 2.69
C GLN A 342 -18.59 -18.76 3.50
N SER A 343 -17.57 -19.60 3.53
CA SER A 343 -17.59 -20.84 4.32
C SER A 343 -17.77 -20.57 5.82
N PRO A 344 -18.62 -21.29 6.53
CA PRO A 344 -18.73 -21.17 8.00
C PRO A 344 -17.44 -21.44 8.75
N GLU A 345 -16.51 -22.18 8.13
CA GLU A 345 -15.22 -22.56 8.69
C GLU A 345 -14.06 -21.67 8.25
N ASN A 346 -14.33 -20.49 7.64
CA ASN A 346 -13.27 -19.58 7.19
C ASN A 346 -12.26 -19.26 8.30
N TYR A 347 -12.72 -19.06 9.54
CA TYR A 347 -11.85 -18.82 10.69
C TYR A 347 -10.81 -19.94 10.92
N LYS A 348 -11.08 -21.17 10.47
CA LYS A 348 -10.09 -22.26 10.52
C LYS A 348 -9.01 -22.11 9.43
N SER A 349 -9.35 -21.56 8.25
CA SER A 349 -8.36 -21.21 7.23
C SER A 349 -7.42 -20.13 7.74
N ILE A 350 -7.97 -19.10 8.39
CA ILE A 350 -7.18 -18.05 9.06
C ILE A 350 -6.28 -18.67 10.13
N LEU A 351 -6.84 -19.55 10.98
CA LEU A 351 -6.10 -20.22 12.04
C LEU A 351 -4.99 -21.15 11.50
N LEU A 352 -5.21 -21.85 10.37
CA LEU A 352 -4.16 -22.61 9.68
C LEU A 352 -2.96 -21.73 9.31
N LYS A 353 -3.24 -20.56 8.72
CA LYS A 353 -2.22 -19.58 8.37
C LYS A 353 -1.49 -19.10 9.61
N GLU A 354 -2.19 -18.73 10.67
CA GLU A 354 -1.60 -18.25 11.92
C GLU A 354 -0.73 -19.32 12.62
N VAL A 355 -1.07 -20.59 12.53
CA VAL A 355 -0.24 -21.68 13.04
C VAL A 355 0.98 -21.93 12.16
N LEU A 356 0.87 -21.76 10.86
CA LEU A 356 2.00 -21.89 9.94
C LEU A 356 2.96 -20.71 10.05
N GLU A 357 2.43 -19.51 10.04
CA GLU A 357 3.21 -18.27 10.03
C GLU A 357 2.40 -17.15 10.68
N ASN A 358 2.99 -16.43 11.62
CA ASN A 358 2.42 -15.25 12.26
C ASN A 358 3.49 -14.19 12.56
N SER A 359 4.63 -14.29 11.92
CA SER A 359 5.82 -13.44 12.04
C SER A 359 6.55 -13.52 13.40
N VAL A 360 6.10 -14.41 14.32
CA VAL A 360 6.64 -14.51 15.68
C VAL A 360 6.88 -15.96 16.12
N ALA A 361 5.84 -16.81 16.08
CA ALA A 361 5.84 -18.12 16.72
C ALA A 361 5.15 -19.23 15.91
N GLY A 362 4.85 -19.01 14.63
CA GLY A 362 4.34 -20.04 13.73
C GLY A 362 5.39 -21.12 13.40
N LEU A 363 4.97 -22.17 12.75
CA LEU A 363 5.84 -23.28 12.37
C LEU A 363 6.96 -22.82 11.43
N ILE A 364 6.66 -21.97 10.45
CA ILE A 364 7.66 -21.39 9.53
C ILE A 364 8.58 -20.47 10.31
N ASP A 365 8.04 -19.62 11.18
CA ASP A 365 8.82 -18.68 11.98
C ASP A 365 9.87 -19.39 12.84
N LEU A 366 9.46 -20.44 13.57
CA LEU A 366 10.33 -21.12 14.53
C LEU A 366 11.23 -22.20 13.90
N ASN A 367 10.73 -22.91 12.89
CA ASN A 367 11.44 -24.06 12.32
C ASN A 367 12.27 -23.71 11.11
N ILE A 368 11.97 -22.60 10.42
CA ILE A 368 12.68 -22.18 9.20
C ILE A 368 13.39 -20.86 9.43
N ASN A 369 12.66 -19.76 9.66
CA ASN A 369 13.24 -18.42 9.68
C ASN A 369 14.18 -18.20 10.87
N LYS A 370 13.79 -18.62 12.08
CA LYS A 370 14.64 -18.55 13.28
C LYS A 370 15.91 -19.40 13.18
N LYS A 371 15.88 -20.46 12.37
CA LYS A 371 17.02 -21.34 12.12
C LYS A 371 17.73 -21.01 10.84
N LEU A 372 17.30 -19.96 10.17
CA LEU A 372 17.86 -19.51 8.88
C LEU A 372 18.05 -20.66 7.89
N LEU A 373 17.09 -21.62 7.78
CA LEU A 373 17.21 -22.79 6.90
C LEU A 373 17.08 -22.45 5.42
N VAL A 374 16.48 -21.31 5.11
CA VAL A 374 16.39 -20.69 3.78
C VAL A 374 16.70 -19.19 3.95
N LEU A 375 16.84 -18.46 2.86
CA LEU A 375 17.05 -17.02 2.93
C LEU A 375 15.83 -16.33 3.57
N GLU A 376 14.64 -16.67 3.12
CA GLU A 376 13.37 -16.20 3.66
C GLU A 376 12.27 -17.21 3.38
N ALA A 377 11.33 -17.40 4.32
CA ALA A 377 10.10 -18.15 4.11
C ALA A 377 8.91 -17.44 4.71
N SER A 378 7.78 -17.46 4.01
CA SER A 378 6.53 -16.86 4.46
C SER A 378 5.32 -17.71 4.10
N ALA A 379 4.20 -17.46 4.78
CA ALA A 379 2.89 -17.96 4.39
C ALA A 379 1.83 -16.88 4.61
N TYR A 380 0.92 -16.74 3.64
CA TYR A 380 -0.21 -15.82 3.76
C TYR A 380 -1.48 -16.43 3.18
N LEU A 381 -2.62 -15.96 3.65
CA LEU A 381 -3.93 -16.37 3.17
C LEU A 381 -4.53 -15.26 2.33
N GLU A 382 -4.75 -15.53 1.06
CA GLU A 382 -5.51 -14.65 0.20
C GLU A 382 -6.99 -14.99 0.34
N GLU A 383 -7.72 -14.06 0.94
CA GLU A 383 -9.14 -14.22 1.28
C GLU A 383 -10.02 -13.76 0.12
N ASN A 384 -10.60 -14.71 -0.59
CA ASN A 384 -11.55 -14.47 -1.66
C ASN A 384 -12.94 -15.00 -1.31
N LYS A 385 -13.96 -14.49 -1.97
CA LYS A 385 -15.36 -14.84 -1.70
C LYS A 385 -15.62 -16.35 -1.82
N ASP A 386 -15.27 -16.93 -2.97
CA ASP A 386 -15.62 -18.30 -3.33
C ASP A 386 -14.56 -19.32 -2.86
N ASN A 387 -13.28 -19.02 -3.01
CA ASN A 387 -12.18 -19.85 -2.59
C ASN A 387 -10.99 -19.01 -2.12
N ASN A 388 -10.49 -19.28 -0.94
CA ASN A 388 -9.24 -18.72 -0.46
C ASN A 388 -8.04 -19.46 -1.07
N VAL A 389 -6.88 -18.82 -1.08
CA VAL A 389 -5.62 -19.47 -1.43
C VAL A 389 -4.62 -19.26 -0.28
N LEU A 390 -4.18 -20.38 0.32
CA LEU A 390 -3.07 -20.37 1.27
C LEU A 390 -1.78 -20.48 0.47
N ILE A 391 -0.95 -19.48 0.54
CA ILE A 391 0.28 -19.35 -0.25
C ILE A 391 1.48 -19.45 0.68
N LEU A 392 2.40 -20.37 0.37
CA LEU A 392 3.71 -20.47 1.00
C LEU A 392 4.76 -20.06 -0.03
N ARG A 393 5.75 -19.28 0.40
CA ARG A 393 6.87 -18.86 -0.44
C ARG A 393 8.19 -19.10 0.28
N GLY A 394 9.24 -19.42 -0.48
CA GLY A 394 10.58 -19.58 0.07
C GLY A 394 11.67 -19.20 -0.92
N TYR A 395 12.70 -18.55 -0.43
CA TYR A 395 13.87 -18.10 -1.18
C TYR A 395 15.09 -18.95 -0.79
N PRO A 396 15.83 -19.49 -1.78
CA PRO A 396 16.97 -20.36 -1.49
C PRO A 396 18.17 -19.58 -0.93
N LYS A 397 18.94 -20.23 -0.05
CA LYS A 397 20.31 -19.82 0.28
C LYS A 397 21.25 -20.15 -0.88
N GLN A 398 22.48 -19.64 -0.80
CA GLN A 398 23.53 -19.97 -1.75
C GLN A 398 23.74 -21.48 -1.84
N GLY A 399 23.67 -22.02 -3.06
CA GLY A 399 23.82 -23.45 -3.32
C GLY A 399 22.63 -24.35 -2.98
N GLN A 400 21.53 -23.76 -2.49
CA GLN A 400 20.31 -24.50 -2.19
C GLN A 400 19.39 -24.53 -3.42
N THR A 401 18.80 -25.68 -3.74
CA THR A 401 17.86 -25.79 -4.86
C THR A 401 16.44 -25.42 -4.43
N LEU A 402 15.60 -24.99 -5.39
CA LEU A 402 14.19 -24.69 -5.15
C LEU A 402 13.40 -25.93 -4.68
N GLU A 403 13.82 -27.12 -5.10
CA GLU A 403 13.24 -28.39 -4.67
C GLU A 403 13.50 -28.64 -3.18
N GLN A 404 14.70 -28.33 -2.69
CA GLN A 404 15.03 -28.40 -1.26
C GLN A 404 14.22 -27.40 -0.44
N VAL A 405 14.07 -26.17 -0.93
CA VAL A 405 13.23 -25.15 -0.28
C VAL A 405 11.77 -25.58 -0.23
N LYS A 406 11.24 -26.11 -1.33
CA LYS A 406 9.89 -26.68 -1.40
C LYS A 406 9.71 -27.79 -0.34
N ASP A 407 10.68 -28.71 -0.18
CA ASP A 407 10.59 -29.81 0.79
C ASP A 407 10.60 -29.29 2.24
N ILE A 408 11.39 -28.27 2.53
CA ILE A 408 11.41 -27.58 3.83
C ILE A 408 10.03 -26.96 4.15
N LEU A 409 9.41 -26.28 3.18
CA LEU A 409 8.07 -25.69 3.33
C LEU A 409 7.00 -26.80 3.51
N MET A 410 7.04 -27.84 2.68
CA MET A 410 6.10 -28.96 2.75
C MET A 410 6.17 -29.71 4.08
N ALA A 411 7.36 -29.81 4.68
CA ALA A 411 7.52 -30.41 6.02
C ALA A 411 6.74 -29.63 7.10
N GLN A 412 6.50 -28.30 6.93
CA GLN A 412 5.66 -27.54 7.86
C GLN A 412 4.18 -27.84 7.65
N ILE A 413 3.75 -28.06 6.40
CA ILE A 413 2.39 -28.53 6.08
C ILE A 413 2.15 -29.90 6.72
N ASP A 414 3.11 -30.80 6.67
CA ASP A 414 3.01 -32.11 7.32
C ASP A 414 3.01 -31.96 8.86
N SER A 415 3.85 -31.09 9.40
CA SER A 415 3.86 -30.78 10.84
C SER A 415 2.48 -30.30 11.31
N LEU A 416 1.82 -29.44 10.54
CA LEU A 416 0.47 -28.99 10.79
C LEU A 416 -0.55 -30.14 10.74
N LYS A 417 -0.53 -30.96 9.70
CA LYS A 417 -1.43 -32.13 9.54
C LYS A 417 -1.26 -33.18 10.65
N PHE A 418 -0.05 -33.35 11.17
CA PHE A 418 0.24 -34.28 12.27
C PHE A 418 0.13 -33.66 13.65
N GLY A 419 -0.24 -32.37 13.74
CA GLY A 419 -0.39 -31.65 15.01
C GLY A 419 0.93 -31.43 15.75
N LYS A 420 2.06 -31.31 15.05
CA LYS A 420 3.38 -31.05 15.64
C LYS A 420 3.58 -29.57 15.93
N PHE A 421 2.67 -28.98 16.72
CA PHE A 421 2.72 -27.60 17.20
C PHE A 421 2.12 -27.50 18.60
N ASP A 422 2.44 -26.42 19.30
CA ASP A 422 1.92 -26.15 20.64
C ASP A 422 0.42 -25.82 20.59
N GLU A 423 -0.40 -26.48 21.39
CA GLU A 423 -1.85 -26.23 21.45
C GLU A 423 -2.18 -24.80 21.87
N LYS A 424 -1.34 -24.21 22.74
CA LYS A 424 -1.50 -22.83 23.19
C LYS A 424 -1.43 -21.82 22.04
N LEU A 425 -0.72 -22.15 20.95
CA LEU A 425 -0.63 -21.31 19.77
C LEU A 425 -2.02 -20.97 19.17
N ILE A 426 -2.98 -21.92 19.26
CA ILE A 426 -4.35 -21.73 18.77
C ILE A 426 -5.06 -20.59 19.53
N SER A 427 -5.06 -20.66 20.87
CA SER A 427 -5.71 -19.62 21.68
C SER A 427 -4.97 -18.30 21.58
N SER A 428 -3.64 -18.33 21.48
CA SER A 428 -2.82 -17.13 21.29
C SER A 428 -3.07 -16.47 19.94
N ALA A 429 -3.24 -17.23 18.85
CA ALA A 429 -3.60 -16.69 17.54
C ALA A 429 -4.94 -15.94 17.58
N GLY A 430 -5.95 -16.51 18.21
CA GLY A 430 -7.23 -15.82 18.39
C GLY A 430 -7.12 -14.58 19.27
N PHE A 431 -6.28 -14.60 20.31
CA PHE A 431 -6.05 -13.45 21.18
C PHE A 431 -5.29 -12.33 20.43
N ASN A 432 -4.25 -12.66 19.67
CA ASN A 432 -3.54 -11.71 18.83
C ASN A 432 -4.46 -11.08 17.77
N LEU A 433 -5.30 -11.89 17.10
CA LEU A 433 -6.29 -11.37 16.15
C LEU A 433 -7.27 -10.41 16.83
N LYS A 434 -7.73 -10.71 18.06
CA LYS A 434 -8.58 -9.80 18.83
C LYS A 434 -7.89 -8.46 19.10
N VAL A 435 -6.63 -8.47 19.53
CA VAL A 435 -5.84 -7.26 19.81
C VAL A 435 -5.62 -6.45 18.52
N ASN A 436 -5.31 -7.13 17.42
CA ASN A 436 -5.14 -6.48 16.11
C ASN A 436 -6.44 -5.84 15.62
N ASN A 437 -7.58 -6.51 15.79
CA ASN A 437 -8.89 -5.96 15.45
C ASN A 437 -9.22 -4.72 16.31
N GLU A 438 -8.93 -4.75 17.61
CA GLU A 438 -9.14 -3.59 18.51
C GLU A 438 -8.34 -2.36 18.03
N LYS A 439 -7.09 -2.57 17.60
CA LYS A 439 -6.27 -1.52 16.99
C LYS A 439 -6.85 -1.02 15.68
N SER A 440 -7.25 -1.93 14.79
CA SER A 440 -7.78 -1.61 13.45
C SER A 440 -9.11 -0.85 13.51
N TYR A 441 -10.01 -1.22 14.43
CA TYR A 441 -11.31 -0.55 14.57
C TYR A 441 -11.23 0.83 15.20
N ALA A 442 -10.09 1.23 15.75
CA ALA A 442 -9.82 2.61 16.16
C ALA A 442 -9.49 3.55 14.98
N ASP A 443 -9.18 3.00 13.81
CA ASP A 443 -8.82 3.73 12.60
C ASP A 443 -9.99 3.76 11.61
N ILE A 444 -10.30 4.96 11.06
CA ILE A 444 -11.46 5.14 10.15
C ILE A 444 -11.29 4.39 8.83
N THR A 445 -10.07 4.34 8.29
CA THR A 445 -9.76 3.65 7.03
C THR A 445 -9.89 2.13 7.19
N SER A 446 -9.26 1.57 8.22
CA SER A 446 -9.31 0.14 8.53
C SER A 446 -10.73 -0.34 8.82
N THR A 447 -11.53 0.48 9.51
CA THR A 447 -12.95 0.21 9.75
C THR A 447 -13.74 0.20 8.44
N ALA A 448 -13.55 1.20 7.57
CA ALA A 448 -14.21 1.25 6.27
C ALA A 448 -13.90 0.01 5.41
N PHE A 449 -12.62 -0.40 5.34
CA PHE A 449 -12.23 -1.62 4.60
C PHE A 449 -12.79 -2.91 5.21
N SER A 450 -12.91 -3.00 6.53
CA SER A 450 -13.53 -4.15 7.19
C SER A 450 -15.02 -4.29 6.84
N LEU A 451 -15.74 -3.16 6.80
CA LEU A 451 -17.13 -3.10 6.39
C LEU A 451 -17.30 -3.33 4.88
N LEU A 452 -16.39 -2.80 4.07
CA LEU A 452 -16.30 -3.03 2.63
C LEU A 452 -16.19 -4.52 2.31
N ASN A 453 -15.23 -5.21 2.91
CA ASN A 453 -15.04 -6.65 2.72
C ASN A 453 -16.30 -7.45 3.11
N SER A 454 -16.97 -7.07 4.19
CA SER A 454 -18.25 -7.69 4.58
C SER A 454 -19.32 -7.54 3.48
N PHE A 455 -19.41 -6.38 2.87
CA PHE A 455 -20.36 -6.12 1.80
C PHE A 455 -20.01 -6.85 0.50
N THR A 456 -18.79 -6.71 0.02
CA THR A 456 -18.36 -7.20 -1.30
C THR A 456 -18.21 -8.72 -1.33
N LYS A 457 -17.74 -9.33 -0.24
CA LYS A 457 -17.67 -10.79 -0.08
C LYS A 457 -19.00 -11.40 0.36
N GLU A 458 -20.04 -10.58 0.58
CA GLU A 458 -21.39 -11.00 1.00
C GLU A 458 -21.38 -11.86 2.28
N ILE A 459 -20.62 -11.43 3.28
CA ILE A 459 -20.54 -12.07 4.60
C ILE A 459 -21.12 -11.13 5.68
N PRO A 460 -21.88 -11.64 6.66
CA PRO A 460 -22.31 -10.82 7.78
C PRO A 460 -21.10 -10.32 8.58
N PHE A 461 -21.07 -9.05 8.95
CA PHE A 461 -19.98 -8.46 9.72
C PHE A 461 -19.81 -9.14 11.08
N SER A 462 -20.91 -9.62 11.68
CA SER A 462 -20.88 -10.44 12.90
C SER A 462 -20.01 -11.69 12.79
N LYS A 463 -19.88 -12.28 11.62
CA LYS A 463 -19.00 -13.42 11.38
C LYS A 463 -17.54 -13.02 11.57
N LYS A 464 -17.14 -11.89 11.00
CA LYS A 464 -15.77 -11.35 11.14
C LYS A 464 -15.46 -10.98 12.59
N LEU A 465 -16.42 -10.35 13.28
CA LEU A 465 -16.30 -10.04 14.71
C LEU A 465 -16.16 -11.30 15.59
N ALA A 466 -16.77 -12.42 15.18
CA ALA A 466 -16.74 -13.67 15.92
C ALA A 466 -15.46 -14.50 15.69
N GLU A 467 -14.72 -14.26 14.60
CA GLU A 467 -13.52 -15.07 14.23
C GLU A 467 -12.51 -15.22 15.37
N PRO A 468 -12.07 -14.17 16.09
CA PRO A 468 -11.11 -14.33 17.19
C PRO A 468 -11.64 -15.25 18.30
N ILE A 469 -12.93 -15.14 18.62
CA ILE A 469 -13.57 -15.94 19.67
C ILE A 469 -13.69 -17.41 19.24
N GLN A 470 -14.04 -17.65 17.97
CA GLN A 470 -14.10 -19.00 17.41
C GLN A 470 -12.72 -19.65 17.37
N MET A 471 -11.70 -18.90 16.98
CA MET A 471 -10.30 -19.37 16.99
C MET A 471 -9.86 -19.78 18.39
N MET A 472 -10.06 -18.93 19.41
CA MET A 472 -9.70 -19.24 20.80
C MET A 472 -10.40 -20.49 21.36
N LYS A 473 -11.59 -20.84 20.87
CA LYS A 473 -12.37 -22.02 21.28
C LYS A 473 -12.05 -23.29 20.49
N THR A 474 -11.29 -23.17 19.41
CA THR A 474 -10.96 -24.31 18.54
C THR A 474 -9.99 -25.25 19.24
N LYS A 475 -10.30 -26.54 19.27
CA LYS A 475 -9.41 -27.56 19.80
C LYS A 475 -8.37 -27.94 18.75
N LYS A 476 -7.19 -28.30 19.19
CA LYS A 476 -6.09 -28.74 18.31
C LYS A 476 -6.51 -29.85 17.35
N ILE A 477 -7.26 -30.85 17.85
CA ILE A 477 -7.73 -31.95 17.02
C ILE A 477 -8.64 -31.48 15.86
N ASP A 478 -9.51 -30.49 16.11
CA ASP A 478 -10.44 -29.98 15.10
C ASP A 478 -9.67 -29.26 13.98
N LEU A 479 -8.60 -28.54 14.31
CA LEU A 479 -7.72 -27.90 13.35
C LEU A 479 -6.92 -28.91 12.53
N VAL A 480 -6.39 -29.96 13.18
CA VAL A 480 -5.67 -31.07 12.53
C VAL A 480 -6.57 -31.82 11.55
N ILE A 481 -7.81 -32.12 11.96
CA ILE A 481 -8.81 -32.74 11.05
C ILE A 481 -9.08 -31.82 9.85
N TYR A 482 -9.30 -30.54 10.10
CA TYR A 482 -9.53 -29.54 9.05
C TYR A 482 -8.33 -29.46 8.08
N ALA A 483 -7.10 -29.40 8.61
CA ALA A 483 -5.89 -29.41 7.79
C ALA A 483 -5.79 -30.66 6.90
N LYS A 484 -6.04 -31.86 7.43
CA LYS A 484 -6.06 -33.12 6.66
C LYS A 484 -7.14 -33.15 5.59
N MET A 485 -8.29 -32.52 5.86
CA MET A 485 -9.39 -32.47 4.88
C MET A 485 -9.13 -31.48 3.77
N GLN A 486 -8.50 -30.34 4.06
CA GLN A 486 -8.35 -29.24 3.10
C GLN A 486 -7.02 -29.26 2.36
N LEU A 487 -5.92 -29.67 2.99
CA LEU A 487 -4.58 -29.66 2.39
C LEU A 487 -4.25 -31.00 1.70
N LYS A 488 -4.98 -31.31 0.62
CA LYS A 488 -4.79 -32.49 -0.22
C LYS A 488 -4.08 -32.10 -1.54
N ASN A 489 -4.25 -32.89 -2.61
CA ASN A 489 -3.72 -32.58 -3.94
C ASN A 489 -4.52 -31.47 -4.66
N ASN A 490 -4.89 -30.42 -3.93
CA ASN A 490 -5.56 -29.22 -4.43
C ASN A 490 -4.63 -28.01 -4.39
N TYR A 491 -3.34 -28.26 -4.67
CA TYR A 491 -2.31 -27.22 -4.65
C TYR A 491 -1.52 -27.13 -5.95
N SER A 492 -0.80 -26.04 -6.10
CA SER A 492 0.12 -25.75 -7.19
C SER A 492 1.52 -25.52 -6.64
N ILE A 493 2.54 -25.90 -7.38
CA ILE A 493 3.95 -25.59 -7.11
C ILE A 493 4.47 -24.82 -8.31
N ILE A 494 4.97 -23.61 -8.06
CA ILE A 494 5.61 -22.79 -9.08
C ILE A 494 7.06 -22.57 -8.67
N TYR A 495 7.98 -22.96 -9.53
CA TYR A 495 9.39 -22.62 -9.44
C TYR A 495 9.66 -21.39 -10.30
N LYS A 496 9.94 -20.26 -9.69
CA LYS A 496 10.47 -19.10 -10.39
C LYS A 496 11.97 -19.26 -10.49
N ARG A 497 12.45 -19.49 -11.70
CA ARG A 497 13.88 -19.62 -12.00
C ARG A 497 14.40 -18.36 -12.67
N GLN A 498 15.65 -18.04 -12.37
CA GLN A 498 16.33 -16.95 -13.04
C GLN A 498 16.66 -17.32 -14.49
N GLY A 499 16.31 -16.44 -15.41
CA GLY A 499 16.55 -16.64 -16.83
C GLY A 499 15.74 -15.71 -17.71
N LYS A 500 16.09 -15.66 -18.98
CA LYS A 500 15.40 -14.80 -19.95
C LYS A 500 13.98 -15.31 -20.22
N ASP A 501 13.00 -14.48 -19.96
CA ASP A 501 11.61 -14.75 -20.34
C ASP A 501 11.45 -14.66 -21.88
N THR A 502 11.17 -15.78 -22.52
CA THR A 502 10.96 -15.89 -23.97
C THR A 502 9.47 -16.07 -24.33
N VAL A 503 8.58 -16.16 -23.34
CA VAL A 503 7.16 -16.50 -23.54
C VAL A 503 6.27 -15.26 -23.49
N SER A 504 6.59 -14.28 -22.65
CA SER A 504 5.77 -13.09 -22.49
C SER A 504 5.79 -12.20 -23.74
N VAL A 505 4.61 -12.02 -24.33
CA VAL A 505 4.43 -11.14 -25.50
C VAL A 505 4.07 -9.73 -25.03
N LYS A 506 4.98 -8.82 -25.24
CA LYS A 506 4.83 -7.40 -24.87
C LYS A 506 3.94 -6.66 -25.83
N ILE A 507 3.26 -5.64 -25.32
CA ILE A 507 2.44 -4.75 -26.14
C ILE A 507 3.34 -3.62 -26.64
N ILE A 508 3.55 -3.59 -27.97
CA ILE A 508 4.19 -2.46 -28.63
C ILE A 508 3.11 -1.42 -28.90
N LYS A 509 3.33 -0.21 -28.39
CA LYS A 509 2.41 0.90 -28.54
C LYS A 509 2.68 1.66 -29.83
N PRO A 510 1.64 1.96 -30.63
CA PRO A 510 1.79 2.94 -31.72
C PRO A 510 1.97 4.35 -31.13
N GLU A 511 2.53 5.25 -31.92
CA GLU A 511 2.54 6.68 -31.58
C GLU A 511 1.13 7.26 -31.69
N ILE A 512 0.75 8.08 -30.70
CA ILE A 512 -0.53 8.79 -30.66
C ILE A 512 -0.32 10.30 -30.55
N HIS A 513 -1.29 11.09 -30.99
CA HIS A 513 -1.25 12.53 -30.83
C HIS A 513 -1.42 12.94 -29.35
N PRO A 514 -0.59 13.86 -28.83
CA PRO A 514 -0.77 14.42 -27.49
C PRO A 514 -2.13 15.10 -27.33
N VAL A 515 -2.78 14.88 -26.20
CA VAL A 515 -4.07 15.48 -25.87
C VAL A 515 -3.89 16.88 -25.28
N PRO A 516 -4.63 17.90 -25.74
CA PRO A 516 -4.63 19.23 -25.13
C PRO A 516 -5.23 19.17 -23.72
N LEU A 517 -4.55 19.75 -22.74
CA LEU A 517 -4.97 19.61 -21.33
C LEU A 517 -6.10 20.55 -20.92
N ASN A 518 -6.28 21.68 -21.61
CA ASN A 518 -7.30 22.68 -21.27
C ASN A 518 -7.34 23.05 -19.77
N ARG A 519 -6.15 23.27 -19.14
CA ARG A 519 -5.96 23.37 -17.67
C ARG A 519 -6.83 24.42 -17.00
N ASP A 520 -7.02 25.59 -17.67
CA ASP A 520 -7.77 26.71 -17.11
C ASP A 520 -9.26 26.68 -17.44
N LYS A 521 -9.69 25.73 -18.28
CA LYS A 521 -11.10 25.53 -18.52
C LYS A 521 -11.71 24.73 -17.38
N ILE A 522 -12.90 25.12 -16.99
CA ILE A 522 -13.76 24.39 -16.05
C ILE A 522 -15.18 24.35 -16.61
N SER A 523 -15.82 23.21 -16.47
CA SER A 523 -17.24 23.05 -16.80
C SER A 523 -18.12 23.81 -15.81
N ARG A 524 -19.37 24.08 -16.19
CA ARG A 524 -20.35 24.74 -15.30
C ARG A 524 -20.59 23.92 -14.02
N PHE A 525 -20.60 22.59 -14.12
CA PHE A 525 -20.77 21.72 -12.97
C PHE A 525 -19.64 21.91 -11.95
N VAL A 526 -18.39 21.87 -12.42
CA VAL A 526 -17.20 22.04 -11.58
C VAL A 526 -17.20 23.42 -10.93
N LYS A 527 -17.55 24.47 -11.70
CA LYS A 527 -17.65 25.81 -11.14
C LYS A 527 -18.64 25.89 -9.98
N ASN A 528 -19.82 25.28 -10.13
CA ASN A 528 -20.80 25.27 -9.05
C ASN A 528 -20.26 24.58 -7.77
N ILE A 529 -19.55 23.45 -7.91
CA ILE A 529 -18.91 22.76 -6.75
C ILE A 529 -17.88 23.67 -6.07
N MET A 530 -17.06 24.37 -6.87
CA MET A 530 -15.99 25.24 -6.35
C MET A 530 -16.51 26.51 -5.67
N ASP A 531 -17.65 27.00 -6.10
CA ASP A 531 -18.28 28.24 -5.59
C ASP A 531 -19.22 27.97 -4.37
N ASN A 532 -19.43 26.71 -3.96
CA ASN A 532 -20.26 26.38 -2.82
C ASN A 532 -19.67 26.96 -1.52
N GLU A 533 -20.52 27.66 -0.75
CA GLU A 533 -20.16 28.07 0.61
C GLU A 533 -20.06 26.87 1.55
N ILE A 534 -19.02 26.84 2.34
CA ILE A 534 -18.67 25.71 3.20
C ILE A 534 -18.56 26.19 4.63
N THR A 535 -19.14 25.44 5.58
CA THR A 535 -18.90 25.68 7.00
C THR A 535 -17.44 25.41 7.35
N GLU A 536 -16.73 26.37 7.91
CA GLU A 536 -15.32 26.21 8.26
C GLU A 536 -15.09 25.15 9.34
N VAL A 537 -14.10 24.29 9.13
CA VAL A 537 -13.54 23.42 10.18
C VAL A 537 -12.43 24.19 10.89
N LYS A 538 -12.55 24.31 12.20
CA LYS A 538 -11.48 24.94 12.99
C LYS A 538 -10.26 24.05 13.07
N PRO A 539 -9.06 24.53 12.68
CA PRO A 539 -7.83 23.76 12.78
C PRO A 539 -7.49 23.48 14.25
N GLN A 540 -6.80 22.37 14.46
CA GLN A 540 -6.27 22.03 15.78
C GLN A 540 -4.80 21.60 15.63
N PHE A 541 -3.94 22.33 16.29
CA PHE A 541 -2.50 22.11 16.29
C PHE A 541 -2.05 21.59 17.64
N ILE A 542 -0.91 20.86 17.64
CA ILE A 542 -0.35 20.30 18.87
C ILE A 542 0.37 21.41 19.65
N ASP A 543 0.05 21.52 20.93
CA ASP A 543 0.83 22.29 21.90
C ASP A 543 1.85 21.35 22.56
N PHE A 544 3.12 21.45 22.17
CA PHE A 544 4.20 20.58 22.65
C PHE A 544 4.44 20.64 24.17
N GLU A 545 3.90 21.65 24.85
CA GLU A 545 4.03 21.79 26.31
C GLU A 545 2.81 21.26 27.06
N LYS A 546 1.62 21.25 26.43
CA LYS A 546 0.38 20.77 27.06
C LYS A 546 0.00 19.35 26.68
N ASP A 547 0.19 19.00 25.39
CA ASP A 547 -0.26 17.72 24.86
C ASP A 547 0.73 16.58 25.10
N ILE A 548 1.97 16.90 25.56
CA ILE A 548 3.01 15.94 25.86
C ILE A 548 3.45 16.11 27.31
N LEU A 549 3.21 15.09 28.12
CA LEU A 549 3.80 15.07 29.46
C LEU A 549 5.24 14.58 29.38
N LYS A 550 6.12 15.29 30.09
CA LYS A 550 7.58 15.07 30.06
C LYS A 550 8.07 14.84 31.49
N ASP A 551 8.89 13.81 31.66
CA ASP A 551 9.56 13.51 32.93
C ASP A 551 10.94 12.89 32.63
N SER A 552 11.72 12.62 33.67
CA SER A 552 13.04 11.99 33.54
C SER A 552 13.06 10.63 34.23
N ILE A 553 13.57 9.61 33.54
CA ILE A 553 13.82 8.28 34.11
C ILE A 553 15.18 8.28 34.83
N ALA A 554 16.18 8.91 34.23
CA ALA A 554 17.50 9.09 34.76
C ALA A 554 18.13 10.35 34.16
N SER A 555 19.28 10.77 34.67
CA SER A 555 20.05 11.84 34.02
C SER A 555 20.25 11.52 32.53
N ASN A 556 19.83 12.44 31.66
CA ASN A 556 19.90 12.31 30.20
C ASN A 556 19.01 11.20 29.56
N CYS A 557 18.01 10.67 30.30
CA CYS A 557 16.99 9.81 29.75
C CYS A 557 15.60 10.36 30.06
N GLN A 558 15.03 11.04 29.09
CA GLN A 558 13.70 11.64 29.21
C GLN A 558 12.61 10.63 28.82
N ILE A 559 11.51 10.61 29.57
CA ILE A 559 10.28 9.95 29.16
C ILE A 559 9.28 11.00 28.64
N LEU A 560 8.75 10.72 27.47
CA LEU A 560 7.67 11.48 26.85
C LEU A 560 6.41 10.63 26.81
N TYR A 561 5.28 11.19 27.19
CA TYR A 561 4.03 10.48 27.37
C TYR A 561 2.84 11.17 26.71
N THR A 562 1.99 10.36 26.08
CA THR A 562 0.64 10.73 25.65
C THR A 562 -0.35 9.63 26.05
N PRO A 563 -1.58 9.96 26.53
CA PRO A 563 -2.54 8.96 27.01
C PRO A 563 -3.26 8.25 25.85
N ASN A 564 -3.42 6.93 25.96
CA ASN A 564 -4.37 6.17 25.15
C ASN A 564 -5.72 6.10 25.88
N LYS A 565 -6.70 6.88 25.40
CA LYS A 565 -8.06 6.92 25.95
C LYS A 565 -9.06 6.07 25.17
N LYS A 566 -8.61 5.39 24.08
CA LYS A 566 -9.49 4.67 23.15
C LYS A 566 -9.61 3.19 23.45
N ASN A 567 -8.51 2.58 23.85
CA ASN A 567 -8.42 1.15 24.09
C ASN A 567 -7.32 0.87 25.16
N ASN A 568 -7.18 -0.42 25.51
CA ASN A 568 -6.22 -0.86 26.49
C ASN A 568 -4.88 -1.32 25.88
N LEU A 569 -4.45 -0.69 24.81
CA LEU A 569 -3.18 -0.99 24.14
C LEU A 569 -2.09 0.04 24.48
N PHE A 570 -0.87 -0.44 24.60
CA PHE A 570 0.30 0.42 24.78
C PHE A 570 1.27 0.31 23.61
N THR A 571 2.06 1.37 23.43
CA THR A 571 3.27 1.41 22.63
C THR A 571 4.38 2.05 23.46
N LEU A 572 5.47 1.32 23.65
CA LEU A 572 6.70 1.80 24.30
C LEU A 572 7.82 1.82 23.27
N ASN A 573 8.53 2.94 23.16
CA ASN A 573 9.69 3.06 22.27
C ASN A 573 10.90 3.55 23.05
N TYR A 574 12.04 2.93 22.81
CA TYR A 574 13.36 3.47 23.12
C TYR A 574 13.93 4.06 21.83
N VAL A 575 14.22 5.36 21.84
CA VAL A 575 14.64 6.12 20.66
C VAL A 575 16.05 6.65 20.86
N PHE A 576 16.95 6.32 19.96
CA PHE A 576 18.34 6.75 19.93
C PHE A 576 18.56 7.66 18.73
N GLU A 577 19.32 8.75 18.92
CA GLU A 577 19.62 9.76 17.88
C GLU A 577 20.89 9.39 17.06
N PHE A 578 21.13 8.09 16.87
CA PHE A 578 22.12 7.54 15.97
C PHE A 578 21.60 6.29 15.29
N GLY A 579 22.09 6.02 14.10
CA GLY A 579 21.63 4.91 13.28
C GLY A 579 22.76 4.25 12.50
N ARG A 580 22.45 3.66 11.34
CA ARG A 580 23.44 2.96 10.52
C ARG A 580 24.55 3.88 9.98
N TYR A 581 24.32 5.19 9.91
CA TYR A 581 25.36 6.15 9.51
C TYR A 581 26.41 6.38 10.61
N ALA A 582 26.07 6.10 11.86
CA ALA A 582 26.99 6.16 12.97
C ALA A 582 27.73 4.84 13.20
N ASP A 583 27.01 3.71 13.05
CA ASP A 583 27.58 2.37 13.26
C ASP A 583 26.91 1.35 12.34
N GLN A 584 27.66 0.89 11.36
CA GLN A 584 27.21 -0.05 10.33
C GLN A 584 27.00 -1.49 10.84
N LYS A 585 27.44 -1.82 12.06
CA LYS A 585 27.21 -3.12 12.70
C LYS A 585 25.88 -3.17 13.45
N LEU A 586 25.24 -2.02 13.73
CA LEU A 586 23.95 -1.96 14.44
C LEU A 586 22.83 -2.77 13.78
N PRO A 587 22.61 -2.72 12.45
CA PRO A 587 21.59 -3.53 11.82
C PRO A 587 21.76 -5.03 12.10
N ILE A 588 23.00 -5.51 12.05
CA ILE A 588 23.34 -6.93 12.31
C ILE A 588 23.09 -7.26 13.78
N ALA A 589 23.58 -6.40 14.70
CA ALA A 589 23.40 -6.60 16.13
C ALA A 589 21.93 -6.65 16.53
N LEU A 590 21.10 -5.76 16.00
CA LEU A 590 19.67 -5.74 16.31
C LEU A 590 18.91 -6.90 15.64
N GLU A 591 19.39 -7.41 14.50
CA GLU A 591 18.80 -8.63 13.92
C GLU A 591 19.10 -9.85 14.79
N MET A 592 20.31 -9.95 15.34
CA MET A 592 20.67 -11.02 16.29
C MET A 592 19.81 -10.97 17.56
N LEU A 593 19.34 -9.80 17.98
CA LEU A 593 18.39 -9.68 19.11
C LEU A 593 17.07 -10.42 18.85
N LYS A 594 16.65 -10.51 17.60
CA LYS A 594 15.46 -11.28 17.19
C LYS A 594 15.75 -12.77 17.05
N LEU A 595 16.96 -13.13 16.60
CA LEU A 595 17.32 -14.51 16.25
C LEU A 595 17.84 -15.33 17.41
N CYS A 596 18.45 -14.70 18.42
CA CYS A 596 19.12 -15.37 19.52
C CYS A 596 18.30 -15.34 20.82
N GLY A 597 18.72 -16.14 21.76
CA GLY A 597 18.10 -16.26 23.08
C GLY A 597 18.96 -15.62 24.16
N THR A 598 18.73 -16.06 25.39
CA THR A 598 19.49 -15.68 26.58
C THR A 598 20.12 -16.90 27.22
N ASP A 599 20.85 -16.70 28.32
CA ASP A 599 21.34 -17.77 29.16
C ASP A 599 20.24 -18.71 29.73
N LYS A 600 18.99 -18.21 29.82
CA LYS A 600 17.83 -18.94 30.40
C LYS A 600 16.82 -19.47 29.41
N GLN A 601 16.71 -18.82 28.25
CA GLN A 601 15.64 -19.13 27.29
C GLN A 601 16.16 -19.11 25.86
N SER A 602 15.75 -20.10 25.09
CA SER A 602 15.99 -20.10 23.64
C SER A 602 15.17 -19.01 22.93
N SER A 603 15.65 -18.55 21.79
CA SER A 603 14.95 -17.61 20.91
C SER A 603 13.52 -18.05 20.59
N SER A 604 13.31 -19.36 20.33
CA SER A 604 11.98 -19.91 20.07
C SER A 604 11.04 -19.82 21.28
N ASN A 605 11.55 -20.01 22.50
CA ASN A 605 10.73 -19.89 23.70
C ASN A 605 10.37 -18.43 24.00
N LEU A 606 11.29 -17.50 23.80
CA LEU A 606 11.03 -16.05 23.89
C LEU A 606 9.95 -15.61 22.91
N SER A 607 10.03 -16.05 21.67
CA SER A 607 9.03 -15.74 20.64
C SER A 607 7.65 -16.25 21.01
N LYS A 608 7.54 -17.51 21.49
CA LYS A 608 6.28 -18.06 21.99
C LYS A 608 5.75 -17.27 23.19
N GLU A 609 6.62 -16.81 24.08
CA GLU A 609 6.20 -16.02 25.24
C GLU A 609 5.63 -14.68 24.82
N PHE A 610 6.33 -13.93 23.94
CA PHE A 610 5.80 -12.68 23.39
C PHE A 610 4.47 -12.88 22.67
N TYR A 611 4.35 -13.90 21.83
CA TYR A 611 3.12 -14.20 21.10
C TYR A 611 1.96 -14.55 22.05
N ASN A 612 2.23 -15.31 23.13
CA ASN A 612 1.24 -15.65 24.14
C ASN A 612 0.75 -14.44 24.94
N LEU A 613 1.57 -13.40 25.06
CA LEU A 613 1.22 -12.13 25.70
C LEU A 613 0.48 -11.18 24.74
N ALA A 614 0.31 -11.55 23.47
CA ALA A 614 -0.09 -10.66 22.37
C ALA A 614 0.77 -9.40 22.33
N CYS A 615 2.06 -9.54 22.61
CA CYS A 615 3.05 -8.49 22.53
C CYS A 615 4.01 -8.76 21.38
N THR A 616 4.42 -7.68 20.71
CA THR A 616 5.48 -7.71 19.70
C THR A 616 6.54 -6.71 20.05
N PHE A 617 7.82 -7.08 19.91
CA PHE A 617 8.88 -6.12 19.89
C PHE A 617 9.47 -6.03 18.47
N ASN A 618 9.77 -4.81 18.07
CA ASN A 618 10.40 -4.51 16.79
C ASN A 618 11.66 -3.69 17.03
N VAL A 619 12.67 -3.97 16.24
CA VAL A 619 13.90 -3.17 16.21
C VAL A 619 14.05 -2.59 14.80
N SER A 620 14.43 -1.34 14.71
CA SER A 620 14.61 -0.66 13.44
C SER A 620 15.82 0.25 13.51
N VAL A 621 16.73 0.11 12.56
CA VAL A 621 17.88 0.97 12.38
C VAL A 621 17.70 1.77 11.11
N ALA A 622 17.30 3.03 11.28
CA ALA A 622 17.25 4.00 10.19
C ALA A 622 18.64 4.61 9.96
N ASP A 623 18.72 5.54 9.05
CA ASP A 623 19.96 6.22 8.68
C ASP A 623 20.63 6.89 9.90
N GLU A 624 19.87 7.72 10.59
CA GLU A 624 20.34 8.58 11.68
C GLU A 624 19.70 8.27 13.04
N GLN A 625 18.80 7.30 13.12
CA GLN A 625 18.07 6.94 14.33
C GLN A 625 17.90 5.44 14.44
N MET A 626 17.75 4.97 15.66
CA MET A 626 17.46 3.59 15.98
C MET A 626 16.29 3.54 16.96
N TYR A 627 15.44 2.51 16.81
CA TYR A 627 14.24 2.31 17.61
C TYR A 627 14.18 0.87 18.12
N ILE A 628 13.84 0.73 19.40
CA ILE A 628 13.38 -0.53 19.98
C ILE A 628 11.95 -0.27 20.46
N GLN A 629 10.99 -0.93 19.84
CA GLN A 629 9.56 -0.73 20.09
C GLN A 629 8.94 -1.99 20.68
N LEU A 630 8.11 -1.83 21.72
CA LEU A 630 7.28 -2.87 22.31
C LEU A 630 5.83 -2.44 22.25
N ASN A 631 4.96 -3.32 21.74
CA ASN A 631 3.52 -3.08 21.61
C ASN A 631 2.74 -4.23 22.21
N GLY A 632 1.56 -3.96 22.75
CA GLY A 632 0.66 -5.00 23.23
C GLY A 632 -0.48 -4.48 24.12
N PRO A 633 -1.27 -5.39 24.69
CA PRO A 633 -2.29 -5.03 25.66
C PRO A 633 -1.66 -4.66 27.01
N ASP A 634 -2.23 -3.67 27.69
CA ASP A 634 -1.73 -3.15 28.96
C ASP A 634 -1.67 -4.20 30.06
N SER A 635 -2.57 -5.18 30.03
CA SER A 635 -2.59 -6.30 30.98
C SER A 635 -1.32 -7.14 30.98
N THR A 636 -0.54 -7.11 29.90
CA THR A 636 0.71 -7.86 29.74
C THR A 636 1.95 -6.97 29.72
N PHE A 637 1.78 -5.65 29.91
CA PHE A 637 2.84 -4.63 29.79
C PHE A 637 4.06 -4.95 30.67
N GLU A 638 3.84 -5.15 31.98
CA GLU A 638 4.93 -5.40 32.93
C GLU A 638 5.76 -6.63 32.54
N ARG A 639 5.09 -7.74 32.19
CA ARG A 639 5.77 -8.97 31.79
C ARG A 639 6.55 -8.78 30.50
N ALA A 640 5.97 -8.13 29.51
CA ALA A 640 6.62 -7.88 28.23
C ALA A 640 7.87 -7.00 28.36
N VAL A 641 7.80 -5.92 29.16
CA VAL A 641 8.96 -5.06 29.46
C VAL A 641 10.05 -5.86 30.17
N SER A 642 9.69 -6.68 31.16
CA SER A 642 10.67 -7.51 31.89
C SER A 642 11.42 -8.48 31.00
N ILE A 643 10.72 -9.10 30.03
CA ILE A 643 11.33 -10.05 29.07
C ILE A 643 12.27 -9.31 28.11
N LEU A 644 11.81 -8.19 27.54
CA LEU A 644 12.61 -7.42 26.59
C LEU A 644 13.89 -6.89 27.23
N ASP A 645 13.79 -6.32 28.42
CA ASP A 645 14.95 -5.79 29.14
C ASP A 645 15.92 -6.92 29.54
N TYR A 646 15.40 -8.07 29.97
CA TYR A 646 16.22 -9.24 30.27
C TYR A 646 16.93 -9.77 29.01
N LEU A 647 16.23 -9.83 27.87
CA LEU A 647 16.81 -10.24 26.58
C LEU A 647 17.95 -9.32 26.16
N ILE A 648 17.77 -8.01 26.24
CA ILE A 648 18.80 -7.04 25.84
C ILE A 648 20.06 -7.17 26.72
N LYS A 649 19.89 -7.35 28.02
CA LYS A 649 21.01 -7.45 28.95
C LYS A 649 21.75 -8.79 28.91
N ASN A 650 21.07 -9.86 28.53
CA ASN A 650 21.58 -11.23 28.65
C ASN A 650 21.54 -11.98 27.32
N LEU A 651 21.56 -11.24 26.20
CA LEU A 651 21.62 -11.85 24.87
C LEU A 651 22.84 -12.77 24.78
N LYS A 652 22.63 -13.96 24.27
CA LYS A 652 23.68 -14.92 23.92
C LYS A 652 23.65 -15.14 22.41
N VAL A 653 24.67 -14.69 21.76
CA VAL A 653 24.80 -14.83 20.30
C VAL A 653 25.34 -16.23 20.00
N ASP A 654 24.59 -16.97 19.22
CA ASP A 654 24.99 -18.26 18.68
C ASP A 654 25.89 -18.04 17.47
N GLU A 655 27.06 -18.71 17.45
CA GLU A 655 28.07 -18.54 16.39
C GLU A 655 27.53 -19.04 15.04
N ASP A 656 26.84 -20.18 15.01
CA ASP A 656 26.27 -20.75 13.79
C ASP A 656 25.18 -19.81 13.23
N VAL A 657 24.35 -19.23 14.09
CA VAL A 657 23.32 -18.27 13.70
C VAL A 657 23.94 -16.98 13.15
N LEU A 658 25.04 -16.50 13.74
CA LEU A 658 25.76 -15.31 13.21
C LEU A 658 26.37 -15.62 11.85
N GLU A 659 26.99 -16.78 11.67
CA GLU A 659 27.55 -17.19 10.38
C GLU A 659 26.47 -17.32 9.31
N ASP A 660 25.34 -17.95 9.64
CA ASP A 660 24.19 -18.07 8.76
C ASP A 660 23.58 -16.70 8.39
N LEU A 661 23.48 -15.77 9.34
CA LEU A 661 23.01 -14.41 9.06
C LEU A 661 23.98 -13.66 8.13
N ILE A 662 25.30 -13.79 8.35
CA ILE A 662 26.29 -13.19 7.47
C ILE A 662 26.18 -13.77 6.06
N ASN A 663 26.04 -15.07 5.92
CA ASN A 663 25.85 -15.72 4.62
C ASN A 663 24.57 -15.26 3.94
N ASN A 664 23.47 -15.08 4.67
CA ASN A 664 22.23 -14.53 4.13
C ASN A 664 22.41 -13.07 3.65
N ILE A 665 23.10 -12.22 4.42
CA ILE A 665 23.41 -10.84 4.00
C ILE A 665 24.26 -10.83 2.71
N LEU A 666 25.22 -11.73 2.58
CA LEU A 666 26.03 -11.86 1.37
C LEU A 666 25.18 -12.29 0.17
N GLN A 667 24.25 -13.24 0.37
CA GLN A 667 23.33 -13.68 -0.67
C GLN A 667 22.37 -12.54 -1.07
N GLU A 668 21.82 -11.79 -0.11
CA GLU A 668 20.97 -10.63 -0.40
C GLU A 668 21.71 -9.57 -1.23
N ARG A 669 23.00 -9.35 -0.96
CA ARG A 669 23.84 -8.45 -1.77
C ARG A 669 24.00 -8.93 -3.19
N GLU A 670 24.17 -10.23 -3.40
CA GLU A 670 24.19 -10.81 -4.74
C GLU A 670 22.82 -10.67 -5.41
N ASN A 671 21.73 -10.92 -4.69
CA ASN A 671 20.37 -10.80 -5.18
C ASN A 671 20.02 -9.36 -5.59
N ASN A 672 20.58 -8.34 -4.92
CA ASN A 672 20.38 -6.94 -5.29
C ASN A 672 20.82 -6.61 -6.73
N ASN A 673 21.73 -7.42 -7.31
CA ASN A 673 22.13 -7.27 -8.72
C ASN A 673 21.00 -7.62 -9.71
N PHE A 674 19.96 -8.29 -9.22
CA PHE A 674 18.79 -8.74 -10.00
C PHE A 674 17.50 -8.04 -9.57
N ASP A 675 17.56 -7.09 -8.62
CA ASP A 675 16.44 -6.27 -8.18
C ASP A 675 16.53 -4.87 -8.81
N LYS A 676 15.68 -4.58 -9.78
CA LYS A 676 15.61 -3.27 -10.44
C LYS A 676 15.43 -2.11 -9.46
N ASN A 677 14.68 -2.33 -8.37
CA ASN A 677 14.45 -1.29 -7.35
C ASN A 677 15.70 -1.05 -6.49
N ALA A 678 16.45 -2.11 -6.14
CA ALA A 678 17.73 -1.98 -5.45
C ALA A 678 18.74 -1.24 -6.33
N ILE A 679 18.85 -1.61 -7.60
CA ILE A 679 19.72 -0.96 -8.59
C ILE A 679 19.34 0.52 -8.76
N ARG A 680 18.05 0.83 -8.93
CA ARG A 680 17.57 2.21 -9.05
C ARG A 680 17.88 3.05 -7.82
N ARG A 681 17.67 2.50 -6.60
CA ARG A 681 18.02 3.18 -5.34
C ARG A 681 19.51 3.44 -5.22
N ALA A 682 20.36 2.44 -5.54
CA ALA A 682 21.80 2.56 -5.50
C ALA A 682 22.33 3.62 -6.48
N LEU A 683 21.83 3.57 -7.73
CA LEU A 683 22.18 4.53 -8.77
C LEU A 683 21.74 5.96 -8.40
N ASN A 684 20.54 6.09 -7.82
CA ASN A 684 20.03 7.39 -7.35
C ASN A 684 20.86 7.94 -6.19
N ASN A 685 21.33 7.10 -5.26
CA ASN A 685 22.25 7.50 -4.20
C ASN A 685 23.59 7.94 -4.78
N TYR A 686 24.12 7.22 -5.77
CA TYR A 686 25.32 7.62 -6.47
C TYR A 686 25.15 8.97 -7.17
N ALA A 687 24.05 9.14 -7.87
CA ALA A 687 23.72 10.41 -8.53
C ALA A 687 23.60 11.60 -7.55
N LYS A 688 23.09 11.35 -6.35
CA LYS A 688 22.88 12.39 -5.34
C LYS A 688 24.15 12.73 -4.56
N PHE A 689 24.96 11.73 -4.21
CA PHE A 689 26.07 11.87 -3.26
C PHE A 689 27.46 11.50 -3.83
N GLY A 690 27.51 10.92 -5.03
CA GLY A 690 28.75 10.43 -5.64
C GLY A 690 29.16 9.03 -5.17
N ALA A 691 30.44 8.70 -5.35
CA ALA A 691 30.98 7.37 -5.04
C ALA A 691 30.89 7.02 -3.55
N GLU A 692 31.04 8.00 -2.66
CA GLU A 692 30.84 7.81 -1.22
C GLU A 692 29.41 8.19 -0.83
N ASN A 693 28.53 7.22 -0.75
CA ASN A 693 27.10 7.40 -0.50
C ASN A 693 26.56 6.33 0.46
N PRO A 694 25.31 6.43 0.93
CA PRO A 694 24.73 5.46 1.86
C PRO A 694 24.76 4.01 1.40
N THR A 695 24.76 3.75 0.10
CA THR A 695 24.84 2.38 -0.45
C THR A 695 26.27 1.85 -0.46
N THR A 696 27.22 2.67 -0.93
CA THR A 696 28.60 2.22 -1.14
C THR A 696 29.45 2.19 0.13
N THR A 697 28.98 2.80 1.21
CA THR A 697 29.70 2.89 2.49
C THR A 697 29.21 1.89 3.54
N GLN A 698 28.47 0.87 3.14
CA GLN A 698 28.07 -0.23 4.03
C GLN A 698 29.28 -1.06 4.43
N ILE A 699 29.17 -1.77 5.58
CA ILE A 699 30.20 -2.71 6.04
C ILE A 699 30.58 -3.67 4.90
N SER A 700 31.86 -3.78 4.59
CA SER A 700 32.35 -4.61 3.47
C SER A 700 32.14 -6.11 3.71
N ASN A 701 32.06 -6.91 2.63
CA ASN A 701 31.98 -8.37 2.72
C ASN A 701 33.12 -8.98 3.54
N LYS A 702 34.31 -8.38 3.47
CA LYS A 702 35.47 -8.81 4.24
C LYS A 702 35.31 -8.54 5.75
N GLU A 703 34.76 -7.40 6.12
CA GLU A 703 34.49 -7.05 7.51
C GLU A 703 33.35 -7.86 8.08
N LEU A 704 32.28 -8.11 7.30
CA LEU A 704 31.17 -8.99 7.68
C LEU A 704 31.69 -10.37 8.11
N LYS A 705 32.53 -11.00 7.30
CA LYS A 705 33.11 -12.33 7.55
C LYS A 705 34.05 -12.36 8.76
N ARG A 706 34.43 -11.22 9.34
CA ARG A 706 35.31 -11.11 10.51
C ARG A 706 34.58 -10.80 11.81
N LEU A 707 33.25 -10.54 11.73
CA LEU A 707 32.45 -10.27 12.91
C LEU A 707 32.46 -11.47 13.85
N LYS A 708 32.55 -11.19 15.14
CA LYS A 708 32.54 -12.19 16.20
C LYS A 708 31.29 -11.99 17.05
N THR A 709 30.84 -13.06 17.66
CA THR A 709 29.68 -13.05 18.58
C THR A 709 29.85 -12.01 19.68
N LYS A 710 31.05 -11.91 20.26
CA LYS A 710 31.38 -10.93 21.29
C LYS A 710 31.19 -9.49 20.84
N ASP A 711 31.54 -9.15 19.59
CA ASP A 711 31.36 -7.79 19.06
C ASP A 711 29.87 -7.39 19.02
N ILE A 712 29.00 -8.36 18.78
CA ILE A 712 27.55 -8.19 18.72
C ILE A 712 26.95 -8.12 20.13
N GLU A 713 27.34 -9.05 21.00
CA GLU A 713 26.84 -9.08 22.38
C GLU A 713 27.16 -7.78 23.12
N GLU A 714 28.41 -7.31 23.06
CA GLU A 714 28.83 -6.06 23.70
C GLU A 714 28.00 -4.87 23.20
N LYS A 715 27.73 -4.78 21.89
CA LYS A 715 26.91 -3.69 21.34
C LYS A 715 25.49 -3.70 21.90
N ILE A 716 24.89 -4.86 22.05
CA ILE A 716 23.52 -4.97 22.54
C ILE A 716 23.46 -4.78 24.06
N HIS A 717 24.39 -5.37 24.81
CA HIS A 717 24.43 -5.24 26.28
C HIS A 717 24.63 -3.77 26.70
N ASP A 718 25.44 -3.03 25.94
CA ASP A 718 25.77 -1.63 26.19
C ASP A 718 24.75 -0.63 25.60
N ILE A 719 23.73 -1.10 24.88
CA ILE A 719 22.84 -0.22 24.12
C ILE A 719 22.19 0.85 25.00
N PHE A 720 21.80 0.51 26.22
CA PHE A 720 21.16 1.45 27.16
C PHE A 720 22.18 2.34 27.92
N SER A 721 23.48 2.17 27.66
CA SER A 721 24.47 3.10 28.16
C SER A 721 24.52 4.42 27.36
N TYR A 722 24.00 4.38 26.11
CA TYR A 722 23.89 5.56 25.27
C TYR A 722 22.70 6.44 25.66
N ASN A 723 22.75 7.71 25.34
CA ASN A 723 21.64 8.62 25.52
C ASN A 723 20.47 8.20 24.64
N HIS A 724 19.29 8.10 25.25
CA HIS A 724 18.05 7.76 24.54
C HIS A 724 16.83 8.39 25.19
N LYS A 725 15.73 8.41 24.46
CA LYS A 725 14.41 8.84 24.95
C LYS A 725 13.47 7.66 25.04
N VAL A 726 12.61 7.69 26.02
CA VAL A 726 11.52 6.73 26.18
C VAL A 726 10.23 7.41 25.78
N LEU A 727 9.50 6.82 24.81
CA LEU A 727 8.19 7.29 24.39
C LEU A 727 7.16 6.28 24.87
N TYR A 728 6.20 6.71 25.65
CA TYR A 728 5.10 5.87 26.09
C TYR A 728 3.76 6.47 25.66
N PHE A 729 3.03 5.69 24.87
CA PHE A 729 1.62 5.90 24.56
C PHE A 729 0.85 4.71 25.16
N GLY A 730 -0.07 4.96 26.05
CA GLY A 730 -0.79 3.86 26.71
C GLY A 730 -1.87 4.35 27.70
N PRO A 731 -2.69 3.41 28.23
CA PRO A 731 -3.78 3.75 29.13
C PRO A 731 -3.34 4.07 30.56
N ARG A 732 -2.11 3.66 30.96
CA ARG A 732 -1.56 4.00 32.28
C ARG A 732 -1.20 5.46 32.35
N ASP A 733 -1.35 6.07 33.52
CA ASP A 733 -0.78 7.40 33.79
C ASP A 733 0.76 7.37 33.77
N LEU A 734 1.36 8.54 33.63
CA LEU A 734 2.81 8.69 33.53
C LEU A 734 3.57 8.12 34.73
N ILE A 735 3.04 8.32 35.96
CA ILE A 735 3.72 7.89 37.20
C ILE A 735 3.77 6.36 37.26
N SER A 736 2.63 5.70 36.99
CA SER A 736 2.52 4.24 36.98
C SER A 736 3.37 3.61 35.87
N ALA A 737 3.33 4.19 34.66
CA ALA A 737 4.14 3.73 33.52
C ALA A 737 5.64 3.87 33.80
N LYS A 738 6.08 5.03 34.29
CA LYS A 738 7.46 5.33 34.67
C LYS A 738 7.95 4.36 35.74
N SER A 739 7.17 4.11 36.78
CA SER A 739 7.53 3.20 37.87
C SER A 739 7.80 1.78 37.37
N LEU A 740 6.96 1.26 36.46
CA LEU A 740 7.16 -0.06 35.88
C LEU A 740 8.35 -0.10 34.91
N ILE A 741 8.53 0.93 34.12
CA ILE A 741 9.68 1.00 33.18
C ILE A 741 10.97 1.01 34.01
N VAL A 742 11.10 1.92 34.99
CA VAL A 742 12.31 2.05 35.83
C VAL A 742 12.64 0.76 36.59
N LYS A 743 11.63 -0.03 36.95
CA LYS A 743 11.82 -1.32 37.64
C LYS A 743 12.69 -2.28 36.84
N TYR A 744 12.55 -2.30 35.53
CA TYR A 744 13.22 -3.24 34.64
C TYR A 744 14.28 -2.59 33.76
N HIS A 745 14.03 -1.36 33.28
CA HIS A 745 14.92 -0.62 32.43
C HIS A 745 16.05 0.02 33.24
N THR A 746 17.11 -0.73 33.41
CA THR A 746 18.30 -0.27 34.18
C THR A 746 19.23 0.53 33.27
N ILE A 747 19.42 1.77 33.61
CA ILE A 747 20.33 2.67 32.88
C ILE A 747 21.64 2.73 33.65
N PRO A 748 22.80 2.41 33.03
CA PRO A 748 24.09 2.50 33.68
C PRO A 748 24.40 3.93 34.17
N LYS A 749 25.08 4.05 35.31
CA LYS A 749 25.53 5.35 35.84
C LYS A 749 26.56 6.00 34.92
N ASN A 750 27.51 5.20 34.44
CA ASN A 750 28.48 5.63 33.42
C ASN A 750 27.83 5.52 32.06
N ARG A 751 27.82 6.63 31.32
CA ARG A 751 27.24 6.75 30.00
C ARG A 751 28.33 6.70 28.94
N ASN A 752 28.04 6.03 27.86
CA ASN A 752 28.83 6.12 26.64
C ASN A 752 28.42 7.36 25.84
N GLU A 753 29.37 8.00 25.21
CA GLU A 753 29.09 9.02 24.21
C GLU A 753 28.36 8.38 23.04
N SER A 754 27.25 9.01 22.62
CA SER A 754 26.48 8.53 21.46
C SER A 754 27.36 8.65 20.22
N PRO A 755 27.39 7.60 19.39
CA PRO A 755 28.10 7.67 18.12
C PRO A 755 27.56 8.79 17.22
N THR A 756 28.45 9.45 16.49
CA THR A 756 28.08 10.54 15.58
C THR A 756 27.69 9.98 14.21
N ASN A 757 26.52 10.36 13.71
CA ASN A 757 26.09 10.00 12.36
C ASN A 757 27.00 10.63 11.30
N ARG A 758 27.46 9.84 10.35
CA ARG A 758 28.15 10.32 9.17
C ARG A 758 27.24 11.22 8.34
N VAL A 759 27.74 12.34 7.85
CA VAL A 759 27.03 13.24 6.97
C VAL A 759 27.39 12.95 5.52
N PHE A 760 26.38 12.75 4.68
CA PHE A 760 26.54 12.63 3.23
C PHE A 760 26.12 13.94 2.57
N ASN A 761 27.07 14.63 1.94
CA ASN A 761 26.82 15.89 1.27
C ASN A 761 26.32 15.64 -0.14
N GLN A 762 25.22 16.30 -0.51
CA GLN A 762 24.72 16.25 -1.88
C GLN A 762 25.69 16.96 -2.83
N ILE A 763 25.83 16.41 -4.04
CA ILE A 763 26.66 17.03 -5.08
C ILE A 763 25.91 18.18 -5.73
N GLN A 764 26.56 19.35 -5.81
CA GLN A 764 26.10 20.42 -6.66
C GLN A 764 26.80 20.30 -8.01
N TYR A 765 26.06 19.88 -9.01
CA TYR A 765 26.57 19.69 -10.36
C TYR A 765 26.80 21.05 -11.04
N THR A 766 27.96 21.24 -11.64
CA THR A 766 28.32 22.46 -12.42
C THR A 766 27.88 22.39 -13.88
N GLU A 767 27.61 21.15 -14.35
CA GLU A 767 27.09 20.86 -15.69
C GLU A 767 26.07 19.72 -15.59
N PRO A 768 25.12 19.59 -16.55
CA PRO A 768 24.19 18.46 -16.58
C PRO A 768 24.92 17.12 -16.67
N GLN A 769 24.53 16.16 -15.84
CA GLN A 769 25.12 14.83 -15.74
C GLN A 769 24.07 13.75 -15.97
N VAL A 770 24.42 12.67 -16.68
CA VAL A 770 23.59 11.49 -16.87
C VAL A 770 24.36 10.27 -16.38
N TYR A 771 23.77 9.52 -15.45
CA TYR A 771 24.25 8.20 -15.04
C TYR A 771 23.36 7.13 -15.61
N PHE A 772 23.94 6.09 -16.19
CA PHE A 772 23.23 4.95 -16.74
C PHE A 772 23.73 3.66 -16.13
N THR A 773 22.81 2.77 -15.75
CA THR A 773 23.12 1.39 -15.35
C THR A 773 22.28 0.44 -16.19
N ASP A 774 22.97 -0.56 -16.77
CA ASP A 774 22.36 -1.58 -17.61
C ASP A 774 21.60 -2.61 -16.77
N PHE A 775 20.32 -2.81 -17.10
CA PHE A 775 19.49 -3.88 -16.56
C PHE A 775 18.49 -4.32 -17.63
N ASN A 776 18.35 -5.63 -17.82
CA ASN A 776 17.46 -6.18 -18.85
C ASN A 776 15.99 -6.06 -18.46
N MET A 777 15.36 -4.99 -18.91
CA MET A 777 13.93 -4.72 -18.70
C MET A 777 13.33 -4.03 -19.92
N VAL A 778 11.99 -4.03 -20.02
CA VAL A 778 11.29 -3.32 -21.13
C VAL A 778 11.22 -1.86 -20.87
N GLN A 779 10.97 -1.50 -19.64
CA GLN A 779 10.87 -0.11 -19.22
C GLN A 779 12.25 0.52 -19.06
N ALA A 780 12.24 1.84 -18.87
CA ALA A 780 13.35 2.61 -18.34
C ALA A 780 12.85 3.36 -17.09
N GLU A 781 13.61 3.27 -16.02
CA GLU A 781 13.37 4.00 -14.77
C GLU A 781 14.26 5.22 -14.73
N ILE A 782 13.66 6.40 -14.73
CA ILE A 782 14.39 7.67 -14.83
C ILE A 782 14.15 8.50 -13.58
N ASN A 783 15.23 8.99 -12.96
CA ASN A 783 15.13 9.95 -11.87
C ASN A 783 15.90 11.22 -12.22
N TRP A 784 15.39 12.37 -11.79
CA TRP A 784 16.06 13.66 -11.79
C TRP A 784 16.31 14.09 -10.36
N ASN A 785 17.50 14.62 -10.08
CA ASN A 785 17.81 15.19 -8.79
C ASN A 785 18.56 16.51 -8.96
N SER A 786 18.33 17.43 -8.04
CA SER A 786 19.22 18.56 -7.81
C SER A 786 19.24 18.94 -6.32
N GLN A 787 20.37 19.41 -5.85
CA GLN A 787 20.55 19.89 -4.49
C GLN A 787 19.70 21.13 -4.24
N GLY A 788 18.89 21.10 -3.19
CA GLY A 788 18.08 22.22 -2.74
C GLY A 788 18.77 23.08 -1.70
N ALA A 789 18.03 24.05 -1.16
CA ALA A 789 18.49 24.93 -0.11
C ALA A 789 18.59 24.22 1.27
N ASN A 790 19.29 24.87 2.19
CA ASN A 790 19.26 24.49 3.60
C ASN A 790 17.82 24.62 4.15
N TYR A 791 17.51 23.84 5.18
CA TYR A 791 16.21 23.88 5.82
C TYR A 791 15.86 25.29 6.32
N ASP A 792 14.67 25.76 5.97
CA ASP A 792 14.05 26.98 6.46
C ASP A 792 12.56 26.76 6.68
N SER A 793 12.12 26.68 7.93
CA SER A 793 10.72 26.44 8.28
C SER A 793 9.76 27.48 7.73
N ARG A 794 10.22 28.73 7.48
CA ARG A 794 9.40 29.82 6.91
C ARG A 794 8.98 29.53 5.46
N LYS A 795 9.78 28.70 4.74
CA LYS A 795 9.47 28.29 3.36
C LYS A 795 8.48 27.11 3.30
N ALA A 796 8.15 26.47 4.43
CA ALA A 796 7.28 25.29 4.43
C ALA A 796 5.93 25.52 3.71
N PRO A 797 5.18 26.63 3.97
CA PRO A 797 3.93 26.87 3.21
C PRO A 797 4.15 26.97 1.71
N LEU A 798 5.21 27.62 1.27
CA LEU A 798 5.54 27.78 -0.15
C LEU A 798 5.94 26.45 -0.81
N ILE A 799 6.69 25.62 -0.10
CA ILE A 799 7.08 24.27 -0.57
C ILE A 799 5.85 23.38 -0.71
N GLU A 800 4.92 23.41 0.25
CA GLU A 800 3.67 22.64 0.16
C GLU A 800 2.83 23.08 -1.05
N VAL A 801 2.68 24.40 -1.27
CA VAL A 801 1.97 24.93 -2.45
C VAL A 801 2.65 24.52 -3.74
N PHE A 802 3.98 24.60 -3.79
CA PHE A 802 4.75 24.16 -4.97
C PHE A 802 4.54 22.66 -5.23
N ASN A 803 4.67 21.81 -4.22
CA ASN A 803 4.52 20.37 -4.39
C ASN A 803 3.09 19.99 -4.84
N GLU A 804 2.06 20.55 -4.21
CA GLU A 804 0.66 20.30 -4.57
C GLU A 804 0.34 20.77 -6.00
N TYR A 805 0.85 21.93 -6.42
CA TYR A 805 0.67 22.45 -7.76
C TYR A 805 1.47 21.67 -8.80
N TYR A 806 2.76 21.44 -8.54
CA TYR A 806 3.72 20.97 -9.52
C TYR A 806 3.71 19.46 -9.71
N GLY A 807 3.78 18.69 -8.63
CA GLY A 807 4.14 17.28 -8.74
C GLY A 807 3.34 16.28 -7.93
N ALA A 808 2.54 16.70 -6.96
CA ALA A 808 1.76 15.81 -6.11
C ALA A 808 0.35 15.56 -6.67
N GLY A 809 -0.03 14.28 -6.74
CA GLY A 809 -1.38 13.88 -7.14
C GLY A 809 -1.72 14.03 -8.62
N MET A 810 -2.91 13.55 -8.97
CA MET A 810 -3.38 13.47 -10.37
C MET A 810 -3.75 14.82 -10.97
N ALA A 811 -4.03 15.83 -10.16
CA ALA A 811 -4.30 17.19 -10.61
C ALA A 811 -3.03 18.02 -10.90
N SER A 812 -1.84 17.54 -10.50
CA SER A 812 -0.58 18.27 -10.63
C SER A 812 -0.18 18.49 -12.09
N VAL A 813 0.57 19.57 -12.33
CA VAL A 813 1.11 19.91 -13.65
C VAL A 813 1.96 18.79 -14.23
N PHE A 814 2.78 18.16 -13.40
CA PHE A 814 3.69 17.08 -13.80
C PHE A 814 2.92 15.84 -14.29
N PHE A 815 1.99 15.36 -13.47
CA PHE A 815 1.16 14.21 -13.81
C PHE A 815 0.31 14.44 -15.06
N GLN A 816 -0.38 15.58 -15.14
CA GLN A 816 -1.19 15.94 -16.30
C GLN A 816 -0.37 16.00 -17.59
N THR A 817 0.87 16.50 -17.52
CA THR A 817 1.70 16.65 -18.74
C THR A 817 2.27 15.31 -19.20
N ILE A 818 2.83 14.51 -18.28
CA ILE A 818 3.57 13.30 -18.61
C ILE A 818 2.61 12.13 -18.89
N ARG A 819 1.60 11.94 -18.04
CA ARG A 819 0.65 10.82 -18.14
C ARG A 819 -0.56 11.17 -19.00
N GLU A 820 -1.33 12.19 -18.63
CA GLU A 820 -2.64 12.43 -19.24
C GLU A 820 -2.53 12.98 -20.68
N SER A 821 -1.63 13.95 -20.91
CA SER A 821 -1.48 14.55 -22.22
C SER A 821 -0.68 13.70 -23.20
N LYS A 822 0.44 13.15 -22.74
CA LYS A 822 1.42 12.51 -23.62
C LYS A 822 1.46 10.99 -23.52
N ALA A 823 0.74 10.40 -22.55
CA ALA A 823 0.73 8.96 -22.29
C ALA A 823 2.13 8.33 -22.27
N LEU A 824 3.11 9.03 -21.68
CA LEU A 824 4.50 8.59 -21.66
C LEU A 824 4.79 7.62 -20.53
N ALA A 825 4.05 7.71 -19.42
CA ALA A 825 4.31 6.92 -18.23
C ALA A 825 3.00 6.59 -17.51
N TYR A 826 2.94 5.41 -16.88
CA TYR A 826 1.87 5.09 -15.93
C TYR A 826 2.17 5.72 -14.57
N SER A 827 3.40 5.57 -14.08
CA SER A 827 3.84 6.13 -12.81
C SER A 827 4.80 7.29 -13.02
N THR A 828 4.44 8.45 -12.47
CA THR A 828 5.24 9.66 -12.58
C THR A 828 4.90 10.64 -11.45
N TYR A 829 5.91 11.27 -10.87
CA TYR A 829 5.74 12.28 -9.82
C TYR A 829 6.99 13.16 -9.70
N ALA A 830 6.81 14.32 -9.08
CA ALA A 830 7.91 15.20 -8.73
C ALA A 830 7.62 15.91 -7.41
N ASP A 831 8.64 16.19 -6.63
CA ASP A 831 8.51 16.94 -5.39
C ASP A 831 9.81 17.66 -5.00
N TYR A 832 9.68 18.68 -4.17
CA TYR A 832 10.79 19.27 -3.46
C TYR A 832 10.76 18.77 -2.01
N LYS A 833 11.77 17.99 -1.63
CA LYS A 833 11.86 17.34 -0.33
C LYS A 833 12.61 18.19 0.67
N ASN A 834 11.96 18.49 1.78
CA ASN A 834 12.66 19.03 2.95
C ASN A 834 13.62 17.99 3.55
N PRO A 835 14.74 18.40 4.15
CA PRO A 835 15.65 17.47 4.80
C PRO A 835 15.03 16.88 6.08
N THR A 836 15.67 15.81 6.59
CA THR A 836 15.23 15.12 7.82
C THR A 836 15.72 15.79 9.10
N ASN A 837 16.70 16.66 8.99
CA ASN A 837 17.27 17.45 10.12
C ASN A 837 17.62 18.87 9.64
N SER A 838 17.83 19.77 10.59
CA SER A 838 18.03 21.21 10.30
C SER A 838 19.38 21.56 9.68
N THR A 839 20.36 20.67 9.69
CA THR A 839 21.69 20.88 9.14
C THR A 839 21.85 20.34 7.71
N SER A 840 20.89 19.57 7.23
CA SER A 840 20.89 18.98 5.89
C SER A 840 20.17 19.89 4.89
N GLN A 841 20.36 19.59 3.61
CA GLN A 841 19.75 20.32 2.50
C GLN A 841 18.55 19.56 1.94
N GLY A 842 17.56 20.32 1.46
CA GLY A 842 16.47 19.77 0.66
C GLY A 842 16.99 19.25 -0.69
N ASN A 843 16.10 18.66 -1.46
CA ASN A 843 16.38 18.32 -2.86
C ASN A 843 15.12 18.31 -3.71
N PHE A 844 15.25 18.72 -4.96
CA PHE A 844 14.25 18.44 -5.98
C PHE A 844 14.44 16.99 -6.48
N PHE A 845 13.34 16.29 -6.64
CA PHE A 845 13.30 14.93 -7.15
C PHE A 845 12.15 14.79 -8.15
N ALA A 846 12.41 14.15 -9.30
CA ALA A 846 11.35 13.71 -10.20
C ALA A 846 11.61 12.27 -10.67
N TYR A 847 10.54 11.54 -10.93
CA TYR A 847 10.55 10.15 -11.37
C TYR A 847 9.60 9.92 -12.54
N VAL A 848 10.06 9.14 -13.52
CA VAL A 848 9.26 8.65 -14.66
C VAL A 848 9.65 7.21 -14.96
N GLY A 849 8.68 6.29 -14.89
CA GLY A 849 8.80 4.94 -15.45
C GLY A 849 8.14 4.90 -16.82
N THR A 850 8.92 4.66 -17.88
CA THR A 850 8.48 4.71 -19.28
C THR A 850 9.02 3.56 -20.10
N GLN A 851 8.45 3.29 -21.27
CA GLN A 851 9.05 2.32 -22.21
C GLN A 851 10.37 2.87 -22.77
N ALA A 852 11.31 1.98 -23.05
CA ALA A 852 12.64 2.36 -23.52
C ALA A 852 12.62 3.17 -24.83
N ASP A 853 11.68 2.91 -25.74
CA ASP A 853 11.50 3.65 -26.98
C ASP A 853 10.91 5.05 -26.78
N LYS A 854 10.26 5.32 -25.64
CA LYS A 854 9.70 6.63 -25.27
C LYS A 854 10.60 7.44 -24.32
N LEU A 855 11.76 6.87 -23.95
CA LEU A 855 12.72 7.51 -23.05
C LEU A 855 13.05 8.93 -23.43
N ASP A 856 13.33 9.17 -24.71
CA ASP A 856 13.70 10.48 -25.23
C ASP A 856 12.57 11.50 -25.05
N SER A 857 11.35 11.12 -25.40
CA SER A 857 10.15 11.97 -25.24
C SER A 857 9.86 12.28 -23.78
N ALA A 858 10.11 11.32 -22.87
CA ALA A 858 9.96 11.51 -21.44
C ALA A 858 10.99 12.53 -20.91
N ILE A 859 12.28 12.39 -21.27
CA ILE A 859 13.33 13.31 -20.82
C ILE A 859 13.08 14.73 -21.36
N VAL A 860 12.72 14.87 -22.65
CA VAL A 860 12.39 16.18 -23.24
C VAL A 860 11.22 16.84 -22.50
N SER A 861 10.20 16.07 -22.17
CA SER A 861 8.99 16.58 -21.50
C SER A 861 9.25 17.01 -20.05
N VAL A 862 10.00 16.23 -19.28
CA VAL A 862 10.37 16.60 -17.90
C VAL A 862 11.32 17.80 -17.90
N ASN A 863 12.32 17.81 -18.77
CA ASN A 863 13.25 18.94 -18.89
C ASN A 863 12.53 20.24 -19.31
N ALA A 864 11.43 20.15 -20.07
CA ALA A 864 10.60 21.31 -20.37
C ALA A 864 9.91 21.85 -19.11
N LEU A 865 9.35 20.96 -18.26
CA LEU A 865 8.72 21.33 -16.99
C LEU A 865 9.73 21.88 -15.96
N ILE A 866 10.96 21.37 -15.95
CA ILE A 866 12.07 21.90 -15.13
C ILE A 866 12.47 23.31 -15.59
N ARG A 867 12.49 23.56 -16.89
CA ARG A 867 12.84 24.88 -17.45
C ARG A 867 11.74 25.92 -17.26
N GLU A 868 10.49 25.49 -17.35
CA GLU A 868 9.36 26.41 -17.31
C GLU A 868 8.16 25.74 -16.66
N ILE A 869 7.65 26.36 -15.60
CA ILE A 869 6.43 25.93 -14.94
C ILE A 869 5.21 26.46 -15.71
N PRO A 870 4.31 25.59 -16.19
CA PRO A 870 3.08 26.07 -16.84
C PRO A 870 2.25 26.91 -15.89
N ILE A 871 1.66 27.99 -16.40
CA ILE A 871 0.80 28.89 -15.62
C ILE A 871 -0.64 28.38 -15.69
N SER A 872 -1.27 28.20 -14.51
CA SER A 872 -2.70 27.93 -14.38
C SER A 872 -3.18 28.49 -13.05
N GLU A 873 -3.90 29.60 -13.09
CA GLU A 873 -4.48 30.23 -11.91
C GLU A 873 -5.45 29.29 -11.20
N THR A 874 -6.27 28.57 -11.98
CA THR A 874 -7.24 27.60 -11.43
C THR A 874 -6.57 26.51 -10.62
N LEU A 875 -5.49 25.89 -11.14
CA LEU A 875 -4.77 24.83 -10.41
C LEU A 875 -4.04 25.39 -9.18
N PHE A 876 -3.52 26.62 -9.27
CA PHE A 876 -2.82 27.24 -8.15
C PHE A 876 -3.75 27.53 -6.99
N GLU A 877 -4.93 28.12 -7.25
CA GLU A 877 -5.93 28.38 -6.21
C GLU A 877 -6.51 27.08 -5.63
N ASN A 878 -6.69 26.04 -6.47
CA ASN A 878 -7.09 24.72 -5.99
C ASN A 878 -6.04 24.08 -5.06
N ALA A 879 -4.76 24.20 -5.38
CA ALA A 879 -3.69 23.70 -4.52
C ALA A 879 -3.70 24.39 -3.16
N LYS A 880 -3.89 25.70 -3.11
CA LYS A 880 -4.00 26.46 -1.84
C LYS A 880 -5.23 26.05 -1.02
N LYS A 881 -6.39 25.89 -1.65
CA LYS A 881 -7.61 25.41 -1.00
C LYS A 881 -7.44 23.99 -0.47
N SER A 882 -6.84 23.09 -1.24
CA SER A 882 -6.52 21.73 -0.81
C SER A 882 -5.71 21.74 0.49
N ILE A 883 -4.57 22.42 0.48
CA ILE A 883 -3.65 22.48 1.61
C ILE A 883 -4.33 23.05 2.86
N THR A 884 -5.08 24.15 2.73
CA THR A 884 -5.76 24.78 3.86
C THR A 884 -6.90 23.91 4.40
N SER A 885 -7.66 23.23 3.55
CA SER A 885 -8.73 22.31 3.94
C SER A 885 -8.16 21.09 4.67
N VAL A 886 -7.04 20.54 4.17
CA VAL A 886 -6.33 19.43 4.83
C VAL A 886 -5.79 19.88 6.18
N ALA A 887 -5.07 20.99 6.26
CA ALA A 887 -4.51 21.51 7.51
C ALA A 887 -5.60 21.82 8.57
N ALA A 888 -6.78 22.28 8.14
CA ALA A 888 -7.91 22.53 9.02
C ALA A 888 -8.55 21.23 9.55
N SER A 889 -8.64 20.18 8.72
CA SER A 889 -9.36 18.94 9.04
C SER A 889 -8.48 17.82 9.59
N GLU A 890 -7.16 17.86 9.37
CA GLU A 890 -6.25 16.84 9.88
C GLU A 890 -6.06 16.97 11.40
N ARG A 891 -5.98 15.81 12.06
CA ARG A 891 -5.63 15.69 13.48
C ARG A 891 -4.49 14.68 13.63
N ILE A 892 -3.42 15.11 14.29
CA ILE A 892 -2.38 14.16 14.72
C ILE A 892 -2.90 13.51 15.99
N LEU A 893 -3.16 12.20 15.91
CA LEU A 893 -3.70 11.43 17.02
C LEU A 893 -2.62 11.16 18.08
N ASN A 894 -3.04 10.88 19.31
CA ASN A 894 -2.15 10.74 20.48
C ASN A 894 -1.01 9.72 20.27
N ASP A 895 -1.23 8.65 19.48
CA ASP A 895 -0.23 7.66 19.14
C ASP A 895 0.90 8.19 18.22
N LYS A 896 0.66 9.30 17.52
CA LYS A 896 1.60 9.93 16.58
C LYS A 896 2.27 11.20 17.13
N ILE A 897 1.71 11.82 18.16
CA ILE A 897 2.17 13.11 18.70
C ILE A 897 3.65 13.05 19.09
N LEU A 898 4.09 12.00 19.78
CA LEU A 898 5.46 11.88 20.28
C LEU A 898 6.50 11.84 19.15
N PHE A 899 6.22 11.10 18.09
CA PHE A 899 7.10 11.05 16.92
C PHE A 899 7.09 12.35 16.12
N TYR A 900 5.93 12.99 16.00
CA TYR A 900 5.82 14.30 15.37
C TYR A 900 6.64 15.36 16.13
N TYR A 901 6.58 15.34 17.47
CA TYR A 901 7.39 16.18 18.32
C TYR A 901 8.90 15.96 18.11
N LEU A 902 9.36 14.71 18.09
CA LEU A 902 10.77 14.41 17.84
C LEU A 902 11.21 14.88 16.45
N LYS A 903 10.40 14.65 15.42
CA LYS A 903 10.66 15.15 14.06
C LYS A 903 10.78 16.67 14.05
N SER A 904 9.86 17.37 14.72
CA SER A 904 9.87 18.85 14.84
C SER A 904 11.15 19.33 15.53
N LYS A 905 11.57 18.67 16.61
CA LYS A 905 12.80 19.02 17.34
C LYS A 905 14.05 18.84 16.50
N ARG A 906 14.15 17.77 15.68
CA ARG A 906 15.27 17.56 14.75
C ARG A 906 15.39 18.65 13.70
N LEU A 907 14.27 19.27 13.34
CA LEU A 907 14.18 20.40 12.42
C LEU A 907 14.29 21.75 13.13
N ASN A 908 14.59 21.76 14.44
CA ASN A 908 14.59 22.97 15.29
C ASN A 908 13.27 23.74 15.32
N ASN A 909 12.16 23.08 15.01
CA ASN A 909 10.83 23.67 15.13
C ASN A 909 10.37 23.64 16.61
N THR A 910 9.96 24.77 17.14
CA THR A 910 9.54 24.92 18.54
C THR A 910 8.04 24.72 18.74
N TYR A 911 7.26 24.69 17.66
CA TYR A 911 5.82 24.53 17.64
C TYR A 911 5.37 23.71 16.42
N ASP A 912 4.09 23.39 16.37
CA ASP A 912 3.46 22.66 15.25
C ASP A 912 3.43 23.51 13.98
N LEU A 913 4.29 23.18 13.01
CA LEU A 913 4.46 23.92 11.76
C LEU A 913 3.21 23.95 10.86
N ARG A 914 2.25 23.02 11.08
CA ARG A 914 0.96 23.03 10.35
C ARG A 914 0.17 24.33 10.59
N LYS A 915 0.43 25.02 11.71
CA LYS A 915 -0.13 26.35 11.99
C LYS A 915 0.31 27.37 10.93
N ASP A 916 1.61 27.43 10.65
CA ASP A 916 2.15 28.34 9.62
C ASP A 916 1.63 27.97 8.23
N ILE A 917 1.55 26.67 7.91
CA ILE A 917 1.00 26.20 6.65
C ILE A 917 -0.45 26.68 6.49
N PHE A 918 -1.30 26.50 7.51
CA PHE A 918 -2.70 26.93 7.46
C PHE A 918 -2.84 28.45 7.31
N GLU A 919 -2.11 29.23 8.13
CA GLU A 919 -2.27 30.70 8.20
C GLU A 919 -1.66 31.43 7.01
N LYS A 920 -0.59 30.89 6.39
CA LYS A 920 0.22 31.59 5.38
C LYS A 920 -0.02 31.10 3.95
N THR A 921 -0.54 29.91 3.74
CA THR A 921 -0.76 29.35 2.39
C THR A 921 -1.56 30.27 1.50
N ASN A 922 -2.66 30.86 1.99
CA ASN A 922 -3.50 31.76 1.20
C ASN A 922 -2.84 33.09 0.83
N GLN A 923 -1.76 33.46 1.51
CA GLN A 923 -1.00 34.68 1.25
C GLN A 923 0.05 34.50 0.13
N ILE A 924 0.36 33.24 -0.24
CA ILE A 924 1.34 32.94 -1.28
C ILE A 924 0.77 33.31 -2.64
N SER A 925 1.54 34.07 -3.40
CA SER A 925 1.22 34.45 -4.76
C SER A 925 1.88 33.52 -5.79
N PHE A 926 1.30 33.43 -7.00
CA PHE A 926 1.89 32.64 -8.08
C PHE A 926 3.31 33.11 -8.45
N PRO A 927 3.62 34.43 -8.51
CA PRO A 927 4.99 34.90 -8.73
C PRO A 927 6.00 34.41 -7.68
N GLU A 928 5.62 34.28 -6.39
CA GLU A 928 6.50 33.74 -5.34
C GLU A 928 6.80 32.26 -5.59
N MET A 929 5.78 31.47 -5.95
CA MET A 929 5.97 30.06 -6.31
C MET A 929 6.83 29.92 -7.59
N GLN A 930 6.63 30.80 -8.58
CA GLN A 930 7.45 30.82 -9.79
C GLN A 930 8.90 31.21 -9.49
N ALA A 931 9.13 32.15 -8.59
CA ALA A 931 10.46 32.51 -8.10
C ALA A 931 11.14 31.33 -7.37
N PHE A 932 10.37 30.60 -6.56
CA PHE A 932 10.86 29.37 -5.92
C PHE A 932 11.31 28.33 -6.94
N HIS A 933 10.47 28.03 -7.94
CA HIS A 933 10.82 27.12 -9.03
C HIS A 933 12.07 27.59 -9.77
N THR A 934 12.17 28.89 -10.06
CA THR A 934 13.32 29.45 -10.78
C THR A 934 14.61 29.28 -9.98
N ASN A 935 14.59 29.57 -8.68
CA ASN A 935 15.79 29.59 -7.84
C ASN A 935 16.23 28.19 -7.39
N GLU A 936 15.27 27.32 -7.06
CA GLU A 936 15.55 26.03 -6.45
C GLU A 936 15.59 24.86 -7.47
N ILE A 937 15.03 25.05 -8.66
CA ILE A 937 14.91 23.97 -9.64
C ILE A 937 15.53 24.37 -11.00
N LYS A 938 15.02 25.42 -11.64
CA LYS A 938 15.47 25.84 -12.98
C LYS A 938 16.93 26.28 -13.00
N ALA A 939 17.39 27.01 -11.96
CA ALA A 939 18.76 27.51 -11.87
C ALA A 939 19.76 26.41 -11.48
N LYS A 940 19.32 25.19 -11.18
CA LYS A 940 20.17 24.07 -10.77
C LYS A 940 20.41 23.11 -11.92
N ASN A 941 21.65 22.67 -12.08
CA ASN A 941 21.95 21.57 -12.98
C ASN A 941 21.36 20.27 -12.43
N GLN A 942 20.55 19.62 -13.24
CA GLN A 942 19.95 18.34 -12.87
C GLN A 942 20.93 17.21 -13.17
N VAL A 943 20.96 16.24 -12.27
CA VAL A 943 21.55 14.93 -12.56
C VAL A 943 20.41 13.95 -12.90
N ILE A 944 20.56 13.26 -14.03
CA ILE A 944 19.62 12.24 -14.47
C ILE A 944 20.22 10.87 -14.21
N SER A 945 19.52 9.98 -13.55
CA SER A 945 19.90 8.58 -13.37
C SER A 945 18.90 7.67 -14.07
N ILE A 946 19.42 6.72 -14.86
CA ILE A 946 18.62 5.87 -15.74
C ILE A 946 19.01 4.42 -15.53
N VAL A 947 18.03 3.58 -15.19
CA VAL A 947 18.13 2.12 -15.22
C VAL A 947 17.32 1.61 -16.41
N GLY A 948 17.91 0.80 -17.25
CA GLY A 948 17.25 0.25 -18.44
C GLY A 948 18.18 -0.61 -19.28
N SER A 949 17.65 -1.27 -20.31
CA SER A 949 18.39 -2.18 -21.14
C SER A 949 19.18 -1.46 -22.24
N LYS A 950 20.50 -1.64 -22.29
CA LYS A 950 21.37 -1.14 -23.38
C LYS A 950 21.03 -1.74 -24.74
N ASP A 951 20.34 -2.89 -24.77
CA ASP A 951 19.89 -3.50 -26.02
C ASP A 951 18.69 -2.74 -26.63
N ARG A 952 18.04 -1.87 -25.83
CA ARG A 952 16.84 -1.09 -26.19
C ARG A 952 17.10 0.41 -26.19
N ILE A 953 18.07 0.87 -25.42
CA ILE A 953 18.41 2.28 -25.23
C ILE A 953 19.76 2.57 -25.87
N ASP A 954 19.79 3.47 -26.84
CA ASP A 954 21.03 3.99 -27.40
C ASP A 954 21.65 4.98 -26.39
N VAL A 955 22.56 4.48 -25.57
CA VAL A 955 23.22 5.25 -24.51
C VAL A 955 23.98 6.46 -25.08
N GLY A 956 24.52 6.34 -26.32
CA GLY A 956 25.21 7.44 -26.99
C GLY A 956 24.34 8.67 -27.23
N LYS A 957 23.04 8.47 -27.48
CA LYS A 957 22.07 9.57 -27.65
C LYS A 957 21.78 10.35 -26.37
N LEU A 958 22.08 9.80 -25.21
CA LEU A 958 21.86 10.46 -23.93
C LEU A 958 22.80 11.65 -23.73
N ASN A 959 23.93 11.72 -24.45
CA ASN A 959 24.90 12.83 -24.38
C ASN A 959 24.29 14.22 -24.69
N LYS A 960 23.13 14.26 -25.37
CA LYS A 960 22.40 15.52 -25.59
C LYS A 960 21.76 16.11 -24.34
N TYR A 961 21.64 15.31 -23.27
CA TYR A 961 21.05 15.71 -22.00
C TYR A 961 22.05 16.01 -20.91
N GLY A 962 23.32 15.63 -21.08
CA GLY A 962 24.41 15.86 -20.16
C GLY A 962 25.56 14.90 -20.43
N LYS A 963 26.64 15.05 -19.68
CA LYS A 963 27.78 14.15 -19.73
C LYS A 963 27.36 12.76 -19.27
N VAL A 964 27.46 11.76 -20.14
CA VAL A 964 27.02 10.40 -19.84
C VAL A 964 28.15 9.61 -19.18
N GLN A 965 27.82 8.97 -18.07
CA GLN A 965 28.68 7.98 -17.43
C GLN A 965 27.89 6.69 -17.22
N VAL A 966 28.37 5.59 -17.77
CA VAL A 966 27.83 4.26 -17.54
C VAL A 966 28.46 3.72 -16.26
N LEU A 967 27.64 3.33 -15.29
CA LEU A 967 28.07 2.75 -14.03
C LEU A 967 27.72 1.26 -13.98
N THR A 968 28.68 0.45 -13.56
CA THR A 968 28.48 -0.97 -13.31
C THR A 968 27.78 -1.20 -11.97
N LEU A 969 27.15 -2.36 -11.80
CA LEU A 969 26.56 -2.77 -10.51
C LEU A 969 27.60 -2.73 -9.38
N LYS A 970 28.85 -3.13 -9.68
CA LYS A 970 29.93 -3.07 -8.70
C LYS A 970 30.22 -1.64 -8.24
N GLU A 971 30.17 -0.64 -9.12
CA GLU A 971 30.43 0.75 -8.77
C GLU A 971 29.32 1.36 -7.93
N ILE A 972 28.07 1.00 -8.18
CA ILE A 972 26.92 1.56 -7.44
C ILE A 972 26.67 0.86 -6.10
N PHE A 973 27.07 -0.41 -5.94
CA PHE A 973 26.90 -1.16 -4.69
C PHE A 973 28.16 -1.22 -3.84
N ASN A 974 29.34 -1.40 -4.45
CA ASN A 974 30.67 -1.44 -3.80
C ASN A 974 30.82 -2.52 -2.72
N TYR A 975 30.26 -3.73 -2.90
CA TYR A 975 30.44 -4.86 -2.00
C TYR A 975 30.77 -6.19 -2.70
#